data_b5fe256d1f8dcefed82b880f851f56f3
#
_entry.id   b5fe256d1f8dcefed82b880f851f56f3
#
_cell.length_a   1.000
_cell.length_b   1.000
_cell.length_c   1.000
_cell.angle_alpha   90.00
_cell.angle_beta   90.00
_cell.angle_gamma   90.00
#
_symmetry.space_group_name_H-M   'P 1'
#
loop_
_entity.id
_entity.type
_entity.pdbx_description
1 polymer ?
#
loop_
_entity_poly.entity_id
_entity_poly.type
_entity_poly.pdbx_seq_one_letter_code
_entity_poly.pdbx_strand_id
1 'polypeptide(L)'
;MKHYLGIDIGGTHIKGGVVDPLTNSIYQNIISHEELTVTDSTSSIITKIHKVIADIQTRTSLSELNGIGIAIPGPCDYSKGIVSIYGVPKFQSLFGLNLKEEIKKESHLNTLFINDASAYALGEYYAGAAKDANRSIIVTIGTGLGSTFLENDTVLNEQTEGIPEHGYLYNIPYQDGIADDYFSTRWFVNTWNTQFSNKKVSGVKEIALYALAGDRNAHSLFKKFASNFVEFITPFLQKFKPEKLIIGGNIAKASDFFLSNIQSQLEKLNLITKIDICKLWDISPLIGSAIHTSIILENMENIKEKRHTEQFIAPTNSTPTSSGEYDIYPAFPLGKSKIEKGINQLANWIEKHSQIKIDGYAGVFWDELIIKLGEELRRRGKNVRFFHASAAMKDPHTIEKMIAPYLGGDNPLFGTITDKNLMDWFDKNKLSAIQPDPEADLNIFIGIGAALSPWQAPLIYIDVPKNEIQFRMRAGVIYNLGLDYRKDNQQAYKQLYFVDWIVLNKHKKQYLPSINLLIDGQREWDELLMISGNDLREGLNKMSHNFFRVRPWFEPGAWGGQWMKNHIQGLNKEVANLAWSFELMVLENGLMFESDGYRLEVSFDFLMYSDYQNILGECAETFKYNFPIRFDFLDTFDGDNLSIQCHPRPRYIREHFNMPFTQDETYYILDCKNSPCVYLGFQDNIIPEKFQYALEESQQKAQKVDIEEFVQKHQAKKHDFFLIPNGTIHASGKDCLVLEISSAPYIFTFKMYDWIRLGLDGKPRPLNIQHGMNNLYFDRKGEKVVQELICHPCVMEENQECTIEHLSTHKEHFYDVYRYTIKNRIQMKTENKCHVCMVVEGDSIYVETEEGMKQRFNYAETFVIPAAAKSYTIINENPDKEVMLVKAFVKENVTLNPY
;
A
#
# COMPACT_ATOMS: atom_id res chain seq x y z
N MET A 1 -10.68 30.48 -21.20
CA MET A 1 -11.45 29.20 -21.16
C MET A 1 -10.46 28.05 -21.14
N LYS A 2 -10.74 27.02 -20.37
CA LYS A 2 -9.86 25.83 -20.35
C LYS A 2 -10.23 24.90 -21.50
N HIS A 3 -9.29 24.57 -22.37
CA HIS A 3 -9.47 23.61 -23.47
C HIS A 3 -8.62 22.39 -23.27
N TYR A 4 -9.04 21.26 -23.80
CA TYR A 4 -8.32 19.99 -23.65
C TYR A 4 -8.13 19.34 -25.02
N LEU A 5 -6.99 18.68 -25.19
CA LEU A 5 -6.68 17.92 -26.38
C LEU A 5 -7.10 16.46 -26.16
N GLY A 6 -8.02 15.96 -26.98
CA GLY A 6 -8.35 14.54 -27.03
C GLY A 6 -7.57 13.86 -28.14
N ILE A 7 -6.95 12.72 -27.85
CA ILE A 7 -6.21 11.89 -28.81
C ILE A 7 -6.73 10.46 -28.76
N ASP A 8 -6.96 9.88 -29.93
CA ASP A 8 -7.29 8.47 -30.13
C ASP A 8 -6.11 7.74 -30.77
N ILE A 9 -5.54 6.76 -30.08
CA ILE A 9 -4.46 5.90 -30.58
C ILE A 9 -5.07 4.54 -30.91
N GLY A 10 -5.58 4.43 -32.14
CA GLY A 10 -6.12 3.18 -32.66
C GLY A 10 -5.07 2.28 -33.31
N GLY A 11 -5.51 1.10 -33.74
CA GLY A 11 -4.61 0.13 -34.40
C GLY A 11 -4.10 0.54 -35.78
N THR A 12 -4.57 1.61 -36.41
CA THR A 12 -4.23 2.06 -37.76
C THR A 12 -3.93 3.54 -37.85
N HIS A 13 -4.20 4.31 -36.83
CA HIS A 13 -4.07 5.77 -36.87
C HIS A 13 -3.92 6.34 -35.45
N ILE A 14 -3.36 7.55 -35.41
CA ILE A 14 -3.38 8.46 -34.27
C ILE A 14 -4.17 9.68 -34.73
N LYS A 15 -5.22 10.03 -34.01
CA LYS A 15 -6.05 11.19 -34.33
C LYS A 15 -6.17 12.09 -33.12
N GLY A 16 -6.08 13.40 -33.26
CA GLY A 16 -6.20 14.37 -32.17
C GLY A 16 -7.10 15.54 -32.53
N GLY A 17 -7.71 16.17 -31.53
CA GLY A 17 -8.52 17.37 -31.73
C GLY A 17 -8.77 18.12 -30.42
N VAL A 18 -9.01 19.44 -30.51
CA VAL A 18 -9.27 20.31 -29.35
C VAL A 18 -10.74 20.28 -28.98
N VAL A 19 -11.03 20.12 -27.71
CA VAL A 19 -12.38 20.05 -27.14
C VAL A 19 -12.57 21.17 -26.12
N ASP A 20 -13.74 21.82 -26.19
CA ASP A 20 -14.26 22.70 -25.17
C ASP A 20 -15.15 21.89 -24.20
N PRO A 21 -14.75 21.66 -22.94
CA PRO A 21 -15.51 20.85 -22.01
C PRO A 21 -16.80 21.54 -21.52
N LEU A 22 -16.93 22.85 -21.63
CA LEU A 22 -18.14 23.57 -21.23
C LEU A 22 -19.30 23.35 -22.21
N THR A 23 -18.99 23.30 -23.51
CA THR A 23 -19.96 23.06 -24.56
C THR A 23 -20.00 21.63 -25.05
N ASN A 24 -19.07 20.76 -24.57
CA ASN A 24 -18.89 19.41 -25.03
C ASN A 24 -18.69 19.29 -26.55
N SER A 25 -18.02 20.29 -27.16
CA SER A 25 -17.82 20.37 -28.58
C SER A 25 -16.36 20.32 -28.99
N ILE A 26 -16.11 19.80 -30.19
CA ILE A 26 -14.78 19.73 -30.81
C ILE A 26 -14.62 20.79 -31.88
N TYR A 27 -13.45 21.43 -31.94
CA TYR A 27 -13.12 22.40 -33.00
C TYR A 27 -12.75 21.65 -34.28
N GLN A 28 -13.69 21.55 -35.24
CA GLN A 28 -13.55 20.75 -36.46
C GLN A 28 -12.40 21.20 -37.39
N ASN A 29 -11.98 22.44 -37.31
CA ASN A 29 -10.84 22.99 -38.07
C ASN A 29 -9.48 22.72 -37.41
N ILE A 30 -9.46 22.12 -36.20
CA ILE A 30 -8.24 21.79 -35.43
C ILE A 30 -8.23 20.30 -35.15
N ILE A 31 -8.25 19.48 -36.20
CA ILE A 31 -8.08 18.02 -36.13
C ILE A 31 -6.80 17.64 -36.89
N SER A 32 -5.98 16.77 -36.30
CA SER A 32 -4.77 16.24 -36.89
C SER A 32 -4.76 14.73 -36.85
N HIS A 33 -4.06 14.07 -37.77
CA HIS A 33 -3.95 12.61 -37.77
C HIS A 33 -2.64 12.13 -38.43
N GLU A 34 -2.18 10.96 -37.96
CA GLU A 34 -1.07 10.19 -38.54
C GLU A 34 -1.48 8.72 -38.70
N GLU A 35 -0.96 8.05 -39.73
CA GLU A 35 -1.19 6.61 -39.94
C GLU A 35 -0.20 5.76 -39.16
N LEU A 36 -0.69 4.64 -38.57
CA LEU A 36 0.14 3.62 -37.90
C LEU A 36 0.23 2.36 -38.75
N THR A 37 1.44 1.81 -38.83
CA THR A 37 1.74 0.54 -39.51
C THR A 37 2.23 -0.52 -38.52
N VAL A 38 2.13 -1.79 -38.89
CA VAL A 38 2.59 -2.91 -38.04
C VAL A 38 4.13 -2.89 -37.83
N THR A 39 4.85 -2.19 -38.72
CA THR A 39 6.32 -2.11 -38.70
C THR A 39 6.85 -0.88 -37.99
N ASP A 40 5.97 -0.04 -37.41
CA ASP A 40 6.43 1.15 -36.69
C ASP A 40 7.18 0.75 -35.41
N SER A 41 8.39 1.28 -35.24
CA SER A 41 9.17 1.16 -34.01
C SER A 41 8.60 2.02 -32.89
N THR A 42 9.04 1.79 -31.67
CA THR A 42 8.70 2.63 -30.49
C THR A 42 8.94 4.11 -30.79
N SER A 43 10.11 4.46 -31.29
CA SER A 43 10.48 5.85 -31.65
C SER A 43 9.60 6.41 -32.75
N SER A 44 9.22 5.62 -33.77
CA SER A 44 8.33 6.04 -34.84
C SER A 44 6.94 6.40 -34.32
N ILE A 45 6.36 5.56 -33.45
CA ILE A 45 5.02 5.80 -32.86
C ILE A 45 5.05 7.05 -32.01
N ILE A 46 6.06 7.20 -31.13
CA ILE A 46 6.20 8.40 -30.28
C ILE A 46 6.32 9.66 -31.12
N THR A 47 7.15 9.64 -32.17
CA THR A 47 7.31 10.77 -33.09
C THR A 47 6.00 11.15 -33.77
N LYS A 48 5.18 10.18 -34.20
CA LYS A 48 3.84 10.44 -34.78
C LYS A 48 2.88 11.05 -33.76
N ILE A 49 2.90 10.59 -32.51
CA ILE A 49 2.09 11.21 -31.45
C ILE A 49 2.51 12.68 -31.25
N HIS A 50 3.80 12.94 -31.10
CA HIS A 50 4.32 14.30 -30.96
C HIS A 50 3.97 15.18 -32.15
N LYS A 51 4.03 14.64 -33.38
CA LYS A 51 3.64 15.37 -34.59
C LYS A 51 2.17 15.79 -34.58
N VAL A 52 1.26 14.90 -34.17
CA VAL A 52 -0.16 15.24 -34.00
C VAL A 52 -0.35 16.34 -32.94
N ILE A 53 0.34 16.23 -31.82
CA ILE A 53 0.28 17.23 -30.74
C ILE A 53 0.82 18.59 -31.23
N ALA A 54 2.00 18.60 -31.82
CA ALA A 54 2.65 19.83 -32.31
C ALA A 54 1.83 20.53 -33.41
N ASP A 55 1.26 19.77 -34.37
CA ASP A 55 0.39 20.33 -35.39
C ASP A 55 -0.86 21.03 -34.79
N ILE A 56 -1.45 20.41 -33.73
CA ILE A 56 -2.58 21.02 -33.04
C ILE A 56 -2.14 22.23 -32.20
N GLN A 57 -1.02 22.14 -31.50
CA GLN A 57 -0.49 23.26 -30.71
C GLN A 57 -0.12 24.48 -31.55
N THR A 58 0.35 24.28 -32.79
CA THR A 58 0.63 25.40 -33.71
C THR A 58 -0.61 26.11 -34.22
N ARG A 59 -1.77 25.40 -34.25
CA ARG A 59 -3.08 25.98 -34.68
C ARG A 59 -3.88 26.55 -33.49
N THR A 60 -3.45 26.25 -32.28
CA THR A 60 -4.10 26.69 -31.02
C THR A 60 -3.06 27.41 -30.15
N SER A 61 -3.47 28.48 -29.44
CA SER A 61 -2.56 29.10 -28.46
C SER A 61 -2.21 28.13 -27.35
N LEU A 62 -0.92 27.93 -27.02
CA LEU A 62 -0.45 27.08 -25.92
C LEU A 62 -1.04 27.45 -24.57
N SER A 63 -1.36 28.74 -24.36
CA SER A 63 -1.98 29.25 -23.14
C SER A 63 -3.44 28.80 -22.97
N GLU A 64 -4.05 28.19 -23.97
CA GLU A 64 -5.44 27.77 -23.97
C GLU A 64 -5.60 26.26 -23.68
N LEU A 65 -4.52 25.44 -23.81
CA LEU A 65 -4.56 24.00 -23.59
C LEU A 65 -4.16 23.65 -22.15
N ASN A 66 -5.04 22.95 -21.43
CA ASN A 66 -4.87 22.61 -19.99
C ASN A 66 -4.47 21.16 -19.75
N GLY A 67 -4.63 20.27 -20.74
CA GLY A 67 -4.27 18.87 -20.62
C GLY A 67 -4.55 18.06 -21.88
N ILE A 68 -4.06 16.81 -21.89
CA ILE A 68 -4.21 15.86 -22.98
C ILE A 68 -4.92 14.60 -22.47
N GLY A 69 -6.02 14.21 -23.09
CA GLY A 69 -6.70 12.94 -22.88
C GLY A 69 -6.35 11.94 -23.97
N ILE A 70 -5.84 10.78 -23.62
CA ILE A 70 -5.46 9.73 -24.57
C ILE A 70 -6.43 8.56 -24.46
N ALA A 71 -7.15 8.27 -25.53
CA ALA A 71 -7.87 7.03 -25.72
C ALA A 71 -6.95 6.00 -26.35
N ILE A 72 -6.78 4.83 -25.71
CA ILE A 72 -5.91 3.75 -26.15
C ILE A 72 -6.54 2.39 -25.85
N PRO A 73 -6.41 1.35 -26.73
CA PRO A 73 -6.88 0.00 -26.42
C PRO A 73 -6.22 -0.59 -25.17
N GLY A 74 -6.91 -1.55 -24.55
CA GLY A 74 -6.36 -2.30 -23.42
C GLY A 74 -5.68 -3.62 -23.79
N PRO A 75 -4.96 -4.22 -22.82
CA PRO A 75 -4.74 -3.74 -21.45
C PRO A 75 -3.70 -2.60 -21.36
N CYS A 76 -3.99 -1.62 -20.51
CA CYS A 76 -3.12 -0.49 -20.20
C CYS A 76 -3.33 -0.10 -18.73
N ASP A 77 -2.28 0.26 -18.02
CA ASP A 77 -2.44 0.99 -16.77
C ASP A 77 -2.80 2.45 -17.10
N TYR A 78 -4.08 2.72 -17.20
CA TYR A 78 -4.58 4.04 -17.64
C TYR A 78 -4.23 5.15 -16.65
N SER A 79 -4.06 4.85 -15.37
CA SER A 79 -3.69 5.83 -14.37
C SER A 79 -2.25 6.34 -14.55
N LYS A 80 -1.36 5.43 -14.94
CA LYS A 80 0.08 5.70 -15.11
C LYS A 80 0.50 5.88 -16.58
N GLY A 81 -0.37 5.54 -17.53
CA GLY A 81 -0.06 5.55 -18.96
C GLY A 81 0.96 4.46 -19.38
N ILE A 82 0.95 3.31 -18.69
CA ILE A 82 1.85 2.21 -18.97
C ILE A 82 1.16 1.21 -19.88
N VAL A 83 1.72 0.99 -21.07
CA VAL A 83 1.15 0.08 -22.07
C VAL A 83 1.42 -1.37 -21.69
N SER A 84 0.37 -2.14 -21.46
CA SER A 84 0.44 -3.57 -21.09
C SER A 84 -0.08 -4.51 -22.19
N ILE A 85 -0.24 -4.00 -23.43
CA ILE A 85 -0.72 -4.76 -24.58
C ILE A 85 0.40 -5.72 -25.04
N TYR A 86 0.20 -7.01 -24.80
CA TYR A 86 1.16 -8.06 -25.11
C TYR A 86 0.67 -8.96 -26.24
N GLY A 87 1.58 -9.37 -27.15
CA GLY A 87 1.27 -10.31 -28.25
C GLY A 87 0.45 -9.70 -29.40
N VAL A 88 0.19 -8.38 -29.38
CA VAL A 88 -0.44 -7.66 -30.48
C VAL A 88 0.66 -6.96 -31.29
N PRO A 89 0.96 -7.39 -32.53
CA PRO A 89 2.14 -6.92 -33.28
C PRO A 89 2.27 -5.40 -33.38
N LYS A 90 1.17 -4.67 -33.54
CA LYS A 90 1.13 -3.20 -33.68
C LYS A 90 1.52 -2.43 -32.40
N PHE A 91 1.32 -3.02 -31.24
CA PHE A 91 1.57 -2.39 -29.95
C PHE A 91 2.72 -3.05 -29.19
N GLN A 92 3.31 -4.12 -29.76
CA GLN A 92 4.36 -4.88 -29.10
C GLN A 92 5.58 -4.01 -28.76
N SER A 93 5.91 -3.05 -29.63
CA SER A 93 7.01 -2.11 -29.40
C SER A 93 6.78 -1.12 -28.26
N LEU A 94 5.53 -0.91 -27.86
CA LEU A 94 5.15 -0.04 -26.73
C LEU A 94 5.01 -0.81 -25.42
N PHE A 95 5.08 -2.15 -25.43
CA PHE A 95 4.85 -2.97 -24.25
C PHE A 95 5.82 -2.64 -23.11
N GLY A 96 5.28 -2.30 -21.93
CA GLY A 96 6.04 -1.90 -20.75
C GLY A 96 6.48 -0.41 -20.74
N LEU A 97 6.29 0.33 -21.85
CA LEU A 97 6.66 1.73 -21.93
C LEU A 97 5.69 2.60 -21.12
N ASN A 98 6.24 3.58 -20.40
CA ASN A 98 5.46 4.67 -19.81
C ASN A 98 5.19 5.75 -20.87
N LEU A 99 4.08 5.60 -21.61
CA LEU A 99 3.74 6.49 -22.72
C LEU A 99 3.38 7.90 -22.21
N LYS A 100 2.87 8.04 -20.98
CA LYS A 100 2.58 9.33 -20.35
C LYS A 100 3.82 10.22 -20.28
N GLU A 101 4.94 9.64 -19.84
CA GLU A 101 6.20 10.36 -19.75
C GLU A 101 6.79 10.68 -21.14
N GLU A 102 6.64 9.77 -22.10
CA GLU A 102 7.08 10.03 -23.46
C GLU A 102 6.34 11.23 -24.08
N ILE A 103 5.03 11.31 -23.89
CA ILE A 103 4.20 12.42 -24.41
C ILE A 103 4.54 13.73 -23.69
N LYS A 104 4.74 13.69 -22.37
CA LYS A 104 5.05 14.87 -21.56
C LYS A 104 6.37 15.55 -21.96
N LYS A 105 7.33 14.79 -22.50
CA LYS A 105 8.66 15.30 -22.92
C LYS A 105 8.60 16.54 -23.82
N GLU A 106 7.66 16.58 -24.74
CA GLU A 106 7.53 17.68 -25.72
C GLU A 106 6.29 18.54 -25.48
N SER A 107 5.19 17.93 -25.00
CA SER A 107 3.92 18.65 -24.83
C SER A 107 3.91 19.58 -23.62
N HIS A 108 4.66 19.24 -22.55
CA HIS A 108 4.64 19.89 -21.23
C HIS A 108 3.25 19.96 -20.56
N LEU A 109 2.25 19.23 -21.07
CA LEU A 109 0.88 19.19 -20.59
C LEU A 109 0.63 17.93 -19.75
N ASN A 110 -0.24 18.04 -18.76
CA ASN A 110 -0.73 16.89 -18.03
C ASN A 110 -1.47 15.95 -18.96
N THR A 111 -1.07 14.68 -18.99
CA THR A 111 -1.61 13.66 -19.89
C THR A 111 -2.28 12.57 -19.08
N LEU A 112 -3.53 12.26 -19.39
CA LEU A 112 -4.31 11.17 -18.80
C LEU A 112 -4.75 10.18 -19.86
N PHE A 113 -4.95 8.92 -19.44
CA PHE A 113 -5.29 7.83 -20.32
C PHE A 113 -6.65 7.25 -19.96
N ILE A 114 -7.35 6.73 -20.96
CA ILE A 114 -8.63 6.02 -20.81
C ILE A 114 -8.72 4.94 -21.89
N ASN A 115 -9.47 3.87 -21.60
CA ASN A 115 -9.78 2.84 -22.59
C ASN A 115 -10.54 3.45 -23.80
N ASP A 116 -10.20 3.03 -25.01
CA ASP A 116 -10.76 3.54 -26.26
C ASP A 116 -12.29 3.39 -26.36
N ALA A 117 -12.84 2.23 -25.95
CA ALA A 117 -14.29 2.01 -25.92
C ALA A 117 -14.98 2.86 -24.85
N SER A 118 -14.33 3.07 -23.70
CA SER A 118 -14.83 3.94 -22.63
C SER A 118 -14.81 5.41 -23.05
N ALA A 119 -13.73 5.86 -23.71
CA ALA A 119 -13.66 7.20 -24.30
C ALA A 119 -14.77 7.42 -25.34
N TYR A 120 -14.96 6.42 -26.21
CA TYR A 120 -16.04 6.43 -27.19
C TYR A 120 -17.41 6.60 -26.51
N ALA A 121 -17.66 5.82 -25.47
CA ALA A 121 -18.92 5.85 -24.74
C ALA A 121 -19.18 7.18 -24.05
N LEU A 122 -18.17 7.75 -23.39
CA LEU A 122 -18.27 9.08 -22.77
C LEU A 122 -18.52 10.19 -23.81
N GLY A 123 -17.89 10.12 -24.97
CA GLY A 123 -18.18 11.06 -26.05
C GLY A 123 -19.65 11.01 -26.50
N GLU A 124 -20.18 9.81 -26.72
CA GLU A 124 -21.60 9.64 -27.05
C GLU A 124 -22.56 10.04 -25.91
N TYR A 125 -22.15 9.94 -24.68
CA TYR A 125 -22.88 10.40 -23.50
C TYR A 125 -22.92 11.94 -23.42
N TYR A 126 -21.79 12.61 -23.54
CA TYR A 126 -21.74 14.06 -23.38
C TYR A 126 -22.29 14.85 -24.58
N ALA A 127 -22.06 14.36 -25.80
CA ALA A 127 -22.37 15.09 -27.01
C ALA A 127 -23.12 14.30 -28.11
N GLY A 128 -23.36 12.99 -27.90
CA GLY A 128 -23.85 12.10 -28.95
C GLY A 128 -25.22 11.47 -28.69
N ALA A 129 -25.35 10.21 -29.05
CA ALA A 129 -26.60 9.46 -29.02
C ALA A 129 -27.02 9.00 -27.62
N ALA A 130 -26.08 8.82 -26.71
CA ALA A 130 -26.35 8.41 -25.33
C ALA A 130 -26.71 9.57 -24.40
N LYS A 131 -26.67 10.80 -24.88
CA LYS A 131 -27.03 12.00 -24.12
C LYS A 131 -28.42 11.85 -23.46
N ASP A 132 -28.52 12.33 -22.23
CA ASP A 132 -29.74 12.30 -21.39
C ASP A 132 -30.23 10.90 -20.97
N ALA A 133 -29.39 9.86 -21.10
CA ALA A 133 -29.69 8.53 -20.58
C ALA A 133 -29.03 8.33 -19.22
N ASN A 134 -29.79 7.89 -18.19
CA ASN A 134 -29.20 7.55 -16.89
C ASN A 134 -28.40 6.25 -16.98
N ARG A 135 -28.92 5.25 -17.72
CA ARG A 135 -28.19 4.00 -17.96
C ARG A 135 -28.10 3.71 -19.45
N SER A 136 -26.90 3.41 -19.91
CA SER A 136 -26.67 3.07 -21.31
C SER A 136 -25.60 2.00 -21.49
N ILE A 137 -25.79 1.18 -22.53
CA ILE A 137 -24.75 0.30 -23.04
C ILE A 137 -24.30 0.85 -24.39
N ILE A 138 -23.02 1.06 -24.56
CA ILE A 138 -22.45 1.47 -25.83
C ILE A 138 -21.59 0.32 -26.35
N VAL A 139 -21.85 -0.12 -27.56
CA VAL A 139 -21.03 -1.12 -28.25
C VAL A 139 -20.41 -0.55 -29.50
N THR A 140 -19.14 -0.81 -29.73
CA THR A 140 -18.44 -0.45 -30.97
C THR A 140 -18.12 -1.72 -31.74
N ILE A 141 -18.68 -1.85 -32.96
CA ILE A 141 -18.51 -3.03 -33.80
C ILE A 141 -17.69 -2.64 -35.04
N GLY A 142 -16.46 -3.13 -35.08
CA GLY A 142 -15.51 -2.81 -36.14
C GLY A 142 -14.54 -3.98 -36.43
N THR A 143 -13.25 -3.77 -36.27
CA THR A 143 -12.24 -4.85 -36.33
C THR A 143 -12.50 -5.88 -35.24
N GLY A 144 -12.95 -5.43 -34.08
CA GLY A 144 -13.40 -6.22 -32.93
C GLY A 144 -14.66 -5.61 -32.31
N LEU A 145 -15.08 -6.18 -31.18
CA LEU A 145 -16.22 -5.75 -30.37
C LEU A 145 -15.73 -4.99 -29.14
N GLY A 146 -15.96 -3.68 -29.09
CA GLY A 146 -15.79 -2.88 -27.87
C GLY A 146 -17.13 -2.70 -27.14
N SER A 147 -17.09 -2.52 -25.82
CA SER A 147 -18.29 -2.26 -25.03
C SER A 147 -17.99 -1.42 -23.79
N THR A 148 -18.99 -0.66 -23.37
CA THR A 148 -18.94 0.13 -22.13
C THR A 148 -20.33 0.22 -21.53
N PHE A 149 -20.44 0.03 -20.24
CA PHE A 149 -21.66 0.21 -19.45
C PHE A 149 -21.54 1.54 -18.71
N LEU A 150 -22.53 2.41 -18.85
CA LEU A 150 -22.56 3.73 -18.21
C LEU A 150 -23.78 3.84 -17.29
N GLU A 151 -23.55 4.39 -16.10
CA GLU A 151 -24.59 4.97 -15.26
C GLU A 151 -24.25 6.45 -15.06
N ASN A 152 -25.06 7.32 -15.67
CA ASN A 152 -24.74 8.71 -15.91
C ASN A 152 -23.40 8.83 -16.67
N ASP A 153 -22.44 9.59 -16.14
CA ASP A 153 -21.08 9.78 -16.68
C ASP A 153 -20.04 8.78 -16.12
N THR A 154 -20.49 7.83 -15.30
CA THR A 154 -19.60 6.86 -14.66
C THR A 154 -19.51 5.59 -15.50
N VAL A 155 -18.28 5.23 -15.86
CA VAL A 155 -17.96 3.94 -16.49
C VAL A 155 -18.02 2.85 -15.43
N LEU A 156 -18.91 1.88 -15.61
CA LEU A 156 -19.09 0.76 -14.68
C LEU A 156 -18.23 -0.43 -15.11
N ASN A 157 -17.33 -0.86 -14.23
CA ASN A 157 -16.41 -1.96 -14.51
C ASN A 157 -16.79 -3.27 -13.84
N GLU A 158 -17.28 -3.25 -12.59
CA GLU A 158 -17.65 -4.46 -11.82
C GLU A 158 -18.61 -4.14 -10.66
N GLN A 159 -19.14 -5.21 -10.01
CA GLN A 159 -20.00 -5.19 -8.81
C GLN A 159 -21.49 -4.83 -9.02
N THR A 160 -21.90 -4.53 -10.22
CA THR A 160 -23.32 -4.29 -10.52
C THR A 160 -23.90 -5.51 -11.24
N GLU A 161 -25.06 -6.00 -10.79
CA GLU A 161 -25.70 -7.15 -11.41
C GLU A 161 -26.01 -6.89 -12.90
N GLY A 162 -25.47 -7.76 -13.76
CA GLY A 162 -25.65 -7.68 -15.21
C GLY A 162 -24.52 -7.03 -15.98
N ILE A 163 -23.42 -6.64 -15.30
CA ILE A 163 -22.21 -6.15 -15.95
C ILE A 163 -21.17 -7.28 -16.00
N PRO A 164 -20.59 -7.60 -17.17
CA PRO A 164 -19.50 -8.57 -17.27
C PRO A 164 -18.21 -8.01 -16.68
N GLU A 165 -17.25 -8.90 -16.46
CA GLU A 165 -15.92 -8.56 -15.95
C GLU A 165 -15.30 -7.40 -16.76
N HIS A 166 -14.89 -6.34 -16.08
CA HIS A 166 -14.41 -5.05 -16.65
C HIS A 166 -15.38 -4.34 -17.62
N GLY A 167 -16.66 -4.72 -17.64
CA GLY A 167 -17.63 -4.21 -18.62
C GLY A 167 -17.38 -4.70 -20.06
N TYR A 168 -16.54 -5.71 -20.26
CA TYR A 168 -16.14 -6.19 -21.58
C TYR A 168 -17.03 -7.31 -22.10
N LEU A 169 -17.65 -7.07 -23.25
CA LEU A 169 -18.47 -8.06 -23.94
C LEU A 169 -17.67 -8.95 -24.91
N TYR A 170 -16.50 -8.52 -25.39
CA TYR A 170 -15.75 -9.16 -26.46
C TYR A 170 -15.33 -10.60 -26.14
N ASN A 171 -14.97 -10.89 -24.87
CA ASN A 171 -14.46 -12.17 -24.42
C ASN A 171 -15.54 -13.10 -23.82
N ILE A 172 -16.80 -12.68 -23.84
CA ILE A 172 -17.91 -13.49 -23.33
C ILE A 172 -18.11 -14.70 -24.25
N PRO A 173 -18.19 -15.93 -23.70
CA PRO A 173 -18.48 -17.12 -24.48
C PRO A 173 -19.78 -16.97 -25.27
N TYR A 174 -19.74 -17.25 -26.57
CA TYR A 174 -20.91 -17.24 -27.45
C TYR A 174 -20.78 -18.33 -28.54
N GLN A 175 -21.78 -19.21 -28.61
CA GLN A 175 -21.78 -20.39 -29.49
C GLN A 175 -20.51 -21.23 -29.30
N ASP A 176 -19.70 -21.44 -30.35
CA ASP A 176 -18.46 -22.21 -30.32
C ASP A 176 -17.18 -21.39 -30.16
N GLY A 177 -17.33 -20.10 -29.83
CA GLY A 177 -16.21 -19.17 -29.63
C GLY A 177 -16.53 -18.10 -28.59
N ILE A 178 -16.08 -16.89 -28.84
CA ILE A 178 -16.34 -15.69 -28.04
C ILE A 178 -17.10 -14.64 -28.85
N ALA A 179 -17.69 -13.67 -28.19
CA ALA A 179 -18.49 -12.63 -28.85
C ALA A 179 -17.72 -11.87 -29.95
N ASP A 180 -16.42 -11.63 -29.78
CA ASP A 180 -15.59 -10.96 -30.79
C ASP A 180 -15.47 -11.75 -32.10
N ASP A 181 -15.61 -13.09 -32.06
CA ASP A 181 -15.59 -13.93 -33.25
C ASP A 181 -16.86 -13.79 -34.11
N TYR A 182 -17.97 -13.33 -33.50
CA TYR A 182 -19.28 -13.18 -34.13
C TYR A 182 -19.68 -11.73 -34.42
N PHE A 183 -19.14 -10.78 -33.66
CA PHE A 183 -19.51 -9.34 -33.75
C PHE A 183 -18.32 -8.49 -34.18
N SER A 184 -17.69 -8.89 -35.30
CA SER A 184 -16.55 -8.19 -35.88
C SER A 184 -16.56 -8.24 -37.41
N THR A 185 -15.77 -7.40 -38.06
CA THR A 185 -15.53 -7.44 -39.51
C THR A 185 -15.09 -8.82 -40.00
N ARG A 186 -14.31 -9.53 -39.21
CA ARG A 186 -13.83 -10.88 -39.52
C ARG A 186 -14.97 -11.85 -39.74
N TRP A 187 -16.02 -11.81 -38.89
CA TRP A 187 -17.17 -12.68 -39.02
C TRP A 187 -17.88 -12.48 -40.35
N PHE A 188 -18.15 -11.22 -40.72
CA PHE A 188 -18.80 -10.91 -42.00
C PHE A 188 -18.00 -11.41 -43.20
N VAL A 189 -16.68 -11.07 -43.20
CA VAL A 189 -15.79 -11.42 -44.31
C VAL A 189 -15.63 -12.95 -44.45
N ASN A 190 -15.37 -13.64 -43.32
CA ASN A 190 -15.19 -15.08 -43.31
C ASN A 190 -16.49 -15.82 -43.72
N THR A 191 -17.63 -15.42 -43.13
CA THR A 191 -18.92 -16.04 -43.45
C THR A 191 -19.27 -15.83 -44.92
N TRP A 192 -19.12 -14.62 -45.45
CA TRP A 192 -19.36 -14.33 -46.84
C TRP A 192 -18.41 -15.11 -47.77
N ASN A 193 -17.12 -15.03 -47.54
CA ASN A 193 -16.11 -15.67 -48.39
C ASN A 193 -16.17 -17.22 -48.35
N THR A 194 -16.66 -17.78 -47.27
CA THR A 194 -16.90 -19.24 -47.15
C THR A 194 -18.15 -19.65 -47.93
N GLN A 195 -19.21 -18.86 -47.87
CA GLN A 195 -20.49 -19.17 -48.53
C GLN A 195 -20.51 -18.80 -50.02
N PHE A 196 -19.75 -17.76 -50.44
CA PHE A 196 -19.79 -17.21 -51.81
C PHE A 196 -18.37 -17.02 -52.37
N SER A 197 -17.73 -18.14 -52.68
CA SER A 197 -16.35 -18.17 -53.16
C SER A 197 -16.08 -17.37 -54.44
N ASN A 198 -17.09 -17.13 -55.29
CA ASN A 198 -17.01 -16.38 -56.54
C ASN A 198 -17.13 -14.86 -56.39
N LYS A 199 -17.47 -14.37 -55.18
CA LYS A 199 -17.61 -12.94 -54.84
C LYS A 199 -16.86 -12.60 -53.56
N LYS A 200 -15.56 -12.87 -53.52
CA LYS A 200 -14.74 -12.56 -52.34
C LYS A 200 -14.74 -11.07 -52.00
N VAL A 201 -14.84 -10.78 -50.73
CA VAL A 201 -14.81 -9.43 -50.16
C VAL A 201 -13.69 -9.27 -49.15
N SER A 202 -13.21 -8.06 -48.96
CA SER A 202 -12.19 -7.67 -47.99
C SER A 202 -12.78 -6.95 -46.76
N GLY A 203 -14.03 -6.50 -46.83
CA GLY A 203 -14.67 -5.75 -45.74
C GLY A 203 -16.19 -5.71 -45.83
N VAL A 204 -16.84 -5.25 -44.76
CA VAL A 204 -18.32 -5.19 -44.65
C VAL A 204 -18.90 -4.15 -45.62
N LYS A 205 -18.13 -3.10 -45.99
CA LYS A 205 -18.55 -2.09 -46.96
C LYS A 205 -18.94 -2.71 -48.33
N GLU A 206 -18.19 -3.70 -48.80
CA GLU A 206 -18.51 -4.41 -50.07
C GLU A 206 -19.78 -5.21 -49.95
N ILE A 207 -20.01 -5.88 -48.80
CA ILE A 207 -21.23 -6.63 -48.55
C ILE A 207 -22.46 -5.71 -48.50
N ALA A 208 -22.27 -4.52 -47.88
CA ALA A 208 -23.32 -3.48 -47.83
C ALA A 208 -23.67 -2.97 -49.23
N LEU A 209 -22.69 -2.82 -50.11
CA LEU A 209 -22.91 -2.43 -51.53
C LEU A 209 -23.72 -3.54 -52.27
N TYR A 210 -23.44 -4.80 -52.01
CA TYR A 210 -24.27 -5.90 -52.57
C TYR A 210 -25.71 -5.85 -52.02
N ALA A 211 -25.90 -5.56 -50.73
CA ALA A 211 -27.24 -5.40 -50.15
C ALA A 211 -27.99 -4.22 -50.76
N LEU A 212 -27.35 -3.07 -50.97
CA LEU A 212 -27.92 -1.91 -51.68
C LEU A 212 -28.33 -2.26 -53.11
N ALA A 213 -27.59 -3.15 -53.77
CA ALA A 213 -27.92 -3.64 -55.11
C ALA A 213 -29.01 -4.72 -55.11
N GLY A 214 -29.62 -5.04 -53.95
CA GLY A 214 -30.71 -6.01 -53.81
C GLY A 214 -30.26 -7.48 -53.74
N ASP A 215 -28.96 -7.76 -53.42
CA ASP A 215 -28.46 -9.14 -53.27
C ASP A 215 -29.10 -9.79 -52.03
N ARG A 216 -29.88 -10.86 -52.25
CA ARG A 216 -30.62 -11.59 -51.19
C ARG A 216 -29.67 -12.20 -50.14
N ASN A 217 -28.48 -12.64 -50.53
CA ASN A 217 -27.52 -13.28 -49.63
C ASN A 217 -26.91 -12.23 -48.70
N ALA A 218 -26.63 -11.02 -49.19
CA ALA A 218 -26.15 -9.91 -48.36
C ALA A 218 -27.20 -9.50 -47.31
N HIS A 219 -28.45 -9.37 -47.71
CA HIS A 219 -29.55 -9.14 -46.78
C HIS A 219 -29.71 -10.27 -45.75
N SER A 220 -29.61 -11.54 -46.17
CA SER A 220 -29.69 -12.68 -45.27
C SER A 220 -28.56 -12.68 -44.25
N LEU A 221 -27.34 -12.29 -44.65
CA LEU A 221 -26.19 -12.20 -43.73
C LEU A 221 -26.40 -11.11 -42.66
N PHE A 222 -26.83 -9.91 -43.05
CA PHE A 222 -27.17 -8.86 -42.09
C PHE A 222 -28.33 -9.25 -41.15
N LYS A 223 -29.34 -9.96 -41.64
CA LYS A 223 -30.44 -10.49 -40.83
C LYS A 223 -29.92 -11.54 -39.82
N LYS A 224 -29.01 -12.44 -40.24
CA LYS A 224 -28.36 -13.41 -39.34
C LYS A 224 -27.54 -12.71 -38.26
N PHE A 225 -26.77 -11.71 -38.65
CA PHE A 225 -26.04 -10.85 -37.70
C PHE A 225 -26.99 -10.24 -36.65
N ALA A 226 -28.10 -9.64 -37.07
CA ALA A 226 -29.09 -9.06 -36.18
C ALA A 226 -29.67 -10.05 -35.18
N SER A 227 -29.98 -11.27 -35.64
CA SER A 227 -30.50 -12.32 -34.74
C SER A 227 -29.47 -12.81 -33.74
N ASN A 228 -28.23 -13.02 -34.17
CA ASN A 228 -27.15 -13.39 -33.28
C ASN A 228 -26.89 -12.30 -32.22
N PHE A 229 -26.90 -11.02 -32.64
CA PHE A 229 -26.71 -9.91 -31.76
C PHE A 229 -27.79 -9.75 -30.69
N VAL A 230 -29.08 -9.93 -31.10
CA VAL A 230 -30.18 -9.90 -30.13
C VAL A 230 -30.07 -11.05 -29.13
N GLU A 231 -29.78 -12.26 -29.59
CA GLU A 231 -29.59 -13.42 -28.71
C GLU A 231 -28.49 -13.15 -27.67
N PHE A 232 -27.37 -12.62 -28.12
CA PHE A 232 -26.22 -12.34 -27.28
C PHE A 232 -26.48 -11.21 -26.29
N ILE A 233 -27.05 -10.07 -26.73
CA ILE A 233 -27.15 -8.85 -25.89
C ILE A 233 -28.33 -8.91 -24.90
N THR A 234 -29.37 -9.73 -25.17
CA THR A 234 -30.60 -9.80 -24.38
C THR A 234 -30.37 -10.06 -22.89
N PRO A 235 -29.52 -10.99 -22.43
CA PRO A 235 -29.24 -11.18 -21.00
C PRO A 235 -28.73 -9.95 -20.30
N PHE A 236 -27.90 -9.16 -20.97
CA PHE A 236 -27.34 -7.91 -20.42
C PHE A 236 -28.40 -6.81 -20.35
N LEU A 237 -29.25 -6.67 -21.38
CA LEU A 237 -30.38 -5.76 -21.38
C LEU A 237 -31.38 -6.05 -20.26
N GLN A 238 -31.68 -7.34 -20.01
CA GLN A 238 -32.60 -7.76 -18.96
C GLN A 238 -32.08 -7.46 -17.54
N LYS A 239 -30.80 -7.67 -17.33
CA LYS A 239 -30.19 -7.52 -16.00
C LYS A 239 -29.82 -6.05 -15.74
N PHE A 240 -29.07 -5.41 -16.61
CA PHE A 240 -28.62 -4.04 -16.45
C PHE A 240 -29.73 -3.00 -16.65
N LYS A 241 -30.76 -3.33 -17.47
CA LYS A 241 -31.91 -2.48 -17.80
C LYS A 241 -31.53 -1.08 -18.30
N PRO A 242 -30.71 -0.97 -19.33
CA PRO A 242 -30.32 0.32 -19.87
C PRO A 242 -31.50 1.01 -20.54
N GLU A 243 -31.58 2.35 -20.48
CA GLU A 243 -32.52 3.16 -21.22
C GLU A 243 -32.16 3.18 -22.71
N LYS A 244 -30.87 3.19 -23.02
CA LYS A 244 -30.35 3.20 -24.39
C LYS A 244 -29.26 2.12 -24.61
N LEU A 245 -29.33 1.52 -25.80
CA LEU A 245 -28.26 0.72 -26.39
C LEU A 245 -27.76 1.47 -27.63
N ILE A 246 -26.52 1.94 -27.60
CA ILE A 246 -25.89 2.65 -28.71
C ILE A 246 -24.97 1.72 -29.47
N ILE A 247 -25.17 1.62 -30.78
CA ILE A 247 -24.33 0.82 -31.68
C ILE A 247 -23.45 1.75 -32.49
N GLY A 248 -22.14 1.62 -32.34
CA GLY A 248 -21.12 2.40 -33.02
C GLY A 248 -20.13 1.53 -33.79
N GLY A 249 -19.04 2.14 -34.23
CA GLY A 249 -18.01 1.49 -35.04
C GLY A 249 -18.37 1.38 -36.52
N ASN A 250 -17.43 0.86 -37.34
CA ASN A 250 -17.58 0.89 -38.80
C ASN A 250 -18.71 0.03 -39.33
N ILE A 251 -19.10 -1.05 -38.62
CA ILE A 251 -20.25 -1.90 -39.04
C ILE A 251 -21.58 -1.17 -38.86
N ALA A 252 -21.69 -0.25 -37.92
CA ALA A 252 -22.88 0.56 -37.69
C ALA A 252 -23.23 1.44 -38.91
N LYS A 253 -22.29 1.73 -39.82
CA LYS A 253 -22.54 2.43 -41.09
C LYS A 253 -23.45 1.64 -42.05
N ALA A 254 -23.63 0.34 -41.82
CA ALA A 254 -24.55 -0.52 -42.54
C ALA A 254 -25.87 -0.80 -41.77
N SER A 255 -26.21 0.03 -40.79
CA SER A 255 -27.37 -0.15 -39.89
C SER A 255 -28.70 -0.28 -40.60
N ASP A 256 -28.87 0.35 -41.76
CA ASP A 256 -30.10 0.24 -42.58
C ASP A 256 -30.47 -1.22 -42.88
N PHE A 257 -29.54 -2.14 -42.92
CA PHE A 257 -29.76 -3.55 -43.23
C PHE A 257 -30.05 -4.45 -42.02
N PHE A 258 -29.78 -3.97 -40.78
CA PHE A 258 -29.92 -4.83 -39.60
C PHE A 258 -30.66 -4.17 -38.42
N LEU A 259 -30.69 -2.83 -38.30
CA LEU A 259 -31.19 -2.13 -37.12
C LEU A 259 -32.68 -2.40 -36.89
N SER A 260 -33.51 -2.33 -37.94
CA SER A 260 -34.97 -2.62 -37.86
C SER A 260 -35.27 -4.07 -37.43
N ASN A 261 -34.39 -5.00 -37.83
CA ASN A 261 -34.50 -6.39 -37.40
C ASN A 261 -34.18 -6.58 -35.92
N ILE A 262 -33.15 -5.87 -35.39
CA ILE A 262 -32.81 -5.87 -33.97
C ILE A 262 -33.99 -5.29 -33.18
N GLN A 263 -34.46 -4.09 -33.53
CA GLN A 263 -35.59 -3.43 -32.86
C GLN A 263 -36.82 -4.30 -32.78
N SER A 264 -37.27 -4.90 -33.93
CA SER A 264 -38.44 -5.76 -33.98
C SER A 264 -38.30 -7.05 -33.13
N GLN A 265 -37.08 -7.58 -32.98
CA GLN A 265 -36.86 -8.77 -32.16
C GLN A 265 -36.87 -8.41 -30.66
N LEU A 266 -36.28 -7.28 -30.23
CA LEU A 266 -36.32 -6.82 -28.85
C LEU A 266 -37.72 -6.41 -28.40
N GLU A 267 -38.53 -5.78 -29.28
CA GLU A 267 -39.92 -5.48 -28.98
C GLU A 267 -40.73 -6.77 -28.72
N LYS A 268 -40.50 -7.84 -29.48
CA LYS A 268 -41.13 -9.15 -29.24
C LYS A 268 -40.74 -9.78 -27.89
N LEU A 269 -39.58 -9.40 -27.37
CA LEU A 269 -39.12 -9.83 -26.06
C LEU A 269 -39.59 -8.89 -24.93
N ASN A 270 -40.44 -7.88 -25.24
CA ASN A 270 -40.91 -6.86 -24.32
C ASN A 270 -39.79 -6.05 -23.65
N LEU A 271 -38.68 -5.86 -24.33
CA LEU A 271 -37.60 -5.03 -23.85
C LEU A 271 -37.81 -3.54 -24.25
N ILE A 272 -37.78 -2.67 -23.26
CA ILE A 272 -38.06 -1.22 -23.43
C ILE A 272 -36.82 -0.39 -23.77
N THR A 273 -35.65 -0.99 -23.84
CA THR A 273 -34.40 -0.32 -24.18
C THR A 273 -34.45 0.27 -25.59
N LYS A 274 -34.22 1.57 -25.70
CA LYS A 274 -34.16 2.26 -26.99
C LYS A 274 -32.82 1.98 -27.67
N ILE A 275 -32.83 1.63 -28.97
CA ILE A 275 -31.61 1.41 -29.74
C ILE A 275 -31.40 2.59 -30.67
N ASP A 276 -30.20 3.16 -30.61
CA ASP A 276 -29.78 4.24 -31.50
C ASP A 276 -28.39 3.92 -32.10
N ILE A 277 -28.11 4.53 -33.24
CA ILE A 277 -26.77 4.53 -33.84
C ILE A 277 -26.00 5.72 -33.30
N CYS A 278 -24.69 5.56 -33.11
CA CYS A 278 -23.78 6.63 -32.68
C CYS A 278 -23.92 7.87 -33.56
N LYS A 279 -23.72 9.06 -32.98
CA LYS A 279 -23.78 10.34 -33.67
C LYS A 279 -22.44 10.94 -34.01
N LEU A 280 -21.43 10.67 -33.17
CA LEU A 280 -20.14 11.36 -33.23
C LEU A 280 -19.08 10.59 -34.02
N TRP A 281 -19.31 9.30 -34.25
CA TRP A 281 -18.41 8.43 -35.01
C TRP A 281 -16.96 8.46 -34.46
N ASP A 282 -15.99 8.74 -35.35
CA ASP A 282 -14.56 8.76 -35.07
C ASP A 282 -14.07 10.00 -34.30
N ILE A 283 -14.95 10.96 -33.96
CA ILE A 283 -14.63 12.05 -33.04
C ILE A 283 -15.10 11.79 -31.62
N SER A 284 -15.89 10.73 -31.40
CA SER A 284 -16.40 10.35 -30.08
C SER A 284 -15.28 10.11 -29.06
N PRO A 285 -14.23 9.30 -29.34
CA PRO A 285 -13.15 9.08 -28.37
C PRO A 285 -12.33 10.34 -28.10
N LEU A 286 -12.25 11.30 -29.05
CA LEU A 286 -11.57 12.57 -28.81
C LEU A 286 -12.31 13.41 -27.77
N ILE A 287 -13.63 13.52 -27.93
CA ILE A 287 -14.47 14.26 -26.97
C ILE A 287 -14.44 13.58 -25.61
N GLY A 288 -14.65 12.27 -25.57
CA GLY A 288 -14.69 11.53 -24.30
C GLY A 288 -13.39 11.55 -23.52
N SER A 289 -12.25 11.35 -24.19
CA SER A 289 -10.93 11.42 -23.53
C SER A 289 -10.59 12.81 -23.01
N ALA A 290 -10.92 13.85 -23.76
CA ALA A 290 -10.68 15.22 -23.34
C ALA A 290 -11.54 15.63 -22.13
N ILE A 291 -12.85 15.31 -22.16
CA ILE A 291 -13.76 15.61 -21.03
C ILE A 291 -13.39 14.81 -19.79
N HIS A 292 -13.09 13.51 -19.94
CA HIS A 292 -12.57 12.68 -18.84
C HIS A 292 -11.33 13.33 -18.17
N THR A 293 -10.41 13.83 -18.98
CA THR A 293 -9.21 14.53 -18.49
C THR A 293 -9.56 15.82 -17.77
N SER A 294 -10.51 16.61 -18.27
CA SER A 294 -10.92 17.86 -17.61
C SER A 294 -11.47 17.60 -16.20
N ILE A 295 -12.33 16.60 -16.06
CA ILE A 295 -12.95 16.22 -14.77
C ILE A 295 -11.90 15.76 -13.77
N ILE A 296 -10.97 14.91 -14.19
CA ILE A 296 -9.94 14.40 -13.28
C ILE A 296 -8.97 15.49 -12.86
N LEU A 297 -8.50 16.33 -13.78
CA LEU A 297 -7.56 17.41 -13.44
C LEU A 297 -8.19 18.46 -12.51
N GLU A 298 -9.47 18.77 -12.67
CA GLU A 298 -10.19 19.63 -11.74
C GLU A 298 -10.33 19.01 -10.34
N ASN A 299 -10.54 17.70 -10.26
CA ASN A 299 -10.57 16.98 -9.00
C ASN A 299 -9.17 16.85 -8.34
N MET A 300 -8.10 16.70 -9.13
CA MET A 300 -6.72 16.61 -8.62
C MET A 300 -6.20 17.92 -8.02
N GLU A 301 -6.68 19.09 -8.47
CA GLU A 301 -6.37 20.39 -7.84
C GLU A 301 -6.81 20.46 -6.35
N ASN A 302 -7.64 19.51 -5.89
CA ASN A 302 -8.16 19.43 -4.52
C ASN A 302 -7.41 18.45 -3.59
N ILE A 303 -6.44 17.65 -4.08
CA ILE A 303 -5.66 16.71 -3.26
C ILE A 303 -4.38 17.41 -2.81
N LYS A 304 -4.41 18.03 -1.59
CA LYS A 304 -3.28 18.81 -1.06
C LYS A 304 -2.33 18.05 -0.15
N GLU A 305 -2.66 16.89 0.40
CA GLU A 305 -1.86 16.21 1.41
C GLU A 305 -1.41 14.81 0.98
N LYS A 306 -0.09 14.60 0.88
CA LYS A 306 0.53 13.30 0.60
C LYS A 306 0.53 12.36 1.81
N ARG A 307 0.27 12.87 3.01
CA ARG A 307 0.33 12.17 4.29
C ARG A 307 -0.85 12.59 5.17
N HIS A 308 -1.51 11.64 5.79
CA HIS A 308 -2.52 11.92 6.81
C HIS A 308 -2.01 11.44 8.17
N THR A 309 -1.38 12.34 8.91
CA THR A 309 -0.75 12.09 10.21
C THR A 309 -0.48 13.40 10.93
N GLU A 310 -0.41 13.31 12.25
CA GLU A 310 -0.02 14.39 13.15
C GLU A 310 1.50 14.52 13.30
N GLN A 311 2.29 13.61 12.71
CA GLN A 311 3.75 13.58 12.86
C GLN A 311 4.49 14.26 11.73
N PHE A 312 5.59 14.91 12.09
CA PHE A 312 6.52 15.48 11.13
C PHE A 312 7.37 14.39 10.46
N ILE A 313 7.74 14.61 9.21
CA ILE A 313 8.81 13.83 8.57
C ILE A 313 10.11 14.07 9.34
N ALA A 314 10.91 13.03 9.50
CA ALA A 314 12.23 13.17 10.13
C ALA A 314 13.06 14.22 9.40
N PRO A 315 13.71 15.17 10.13
CA PRO A 315 14.52 16.21 9.52
C PRO A 315 15.71 15.61 8.76
N THR A 316 16.07 16.21 7.64
CA THR A 316 17.23 15.78 6.83
C THR A 316 18.53 15.95 7.58
N ASN A 317 18.62 17.05 8.40
CA ASN A 317 19.83 17.39 9.12
C ASN A 317 19.77 16.92 10.59
N SER A 318 20.91 16.47 11.07
CA SER A 318 21.10 16.06 12.46
C SER A 318 21.16 17.27 13.40
N THR A 319 20.47 17.17 14.53
CA THR A 319 20.58 18.13 15.64
C THR A 319 20.89 17.34 16.92
N PRO A 320 21.99 17.60 17.62
CA PRO A 320 22.32 16.95 18.90
C PRO A 320 21.23 17.24 19.95
N THR A 321 20.88 16.23 20.74
CA THR A 321 20.03 16.40 21.92
C THR A 321 20.84 16.64 23.18
N SER A 322 20.25 17.33 24.15
CA SER A 322 20.89 17.63 25.46
C SER A 322 20.67 16.46 26.42
N SER A 323 21.40 16.46 27.56
CA SER A 323 21.18 15.50 28.65
C SER A 323 19.75 15.64 29.21
N GLY A 324 19.06 14.51 29.38
CA GLY A 324 17.67 14.45 29.85
C GLY A 324 16.60 14.80 28.79
N GLU A 325 17.02 15.18 27.60
CA GLU A 325 16.10 15.50 26.49
C GLU A 325 15.90 14.29 25.57
N TYR A 326 14.65 13.82 25.48
CA TYR A 326 14.29 12.64 24.67
C TYR A 326 14.54 12.89 23.18
N ASP A 327 15.35 12.03 22.54
CA ASP A 327 15.66 12.09 21.12
C ASP A 327 14.62 11.31 20.30
N ILE A 328 13.81 12.03 19.53
CA ILE A 328 12.80 11.44 18.65
C ILE A 328 13.38 10.98 17.29
N TYR A 329 14.63 11.34 17.00
CA TYR A 329 15.31 11.00 15.75
C TYR A 329 16.70 10.39 15.97
N PRO A 330 16.80 9.30 16.75
CA PRO A 330 18.07 8.66 17.05
C PRO A 330 18.72 8.13 15.79
N ALA A 331 20.00 8.45 15.58
CA ALA A 331 20.74 8.03 14.39
C ALA A 331 22.06 7.34 14.76
N PHE A 332 22.38 6.27 14.05
CA PHE A 332 23.63 5.52 14.19
C PHE A 332 24.72 6.16 13.31
N PRO A 333 25.92 6.51 13.85
CA PRO A 333 26.96 7.19 13.11
C PRO A 333 27.69 6.23 12.16
N LEU A 334 27.75 6.57 10.86
CA LEU A 334 28.48 5.83 9.84
C LEU A 334 29.92 6.35 9.59
N GLY A 335 30.22 7.56 10.09
CA GLY A 335 31.43 8.29 9.70
C GLY A 335 31.16 9.17 8.48
N LYS A 336 32.25 9.66 7.84
CA LYS A 336 32.16 10.68 6.79
C LYS A 336 31.87 10.11 5.41
N SER A 337 31.20 10.90 4.58
CA SER A 337 30.97 10.68 3.13
C SER A 337 30.27 9.37 2.80
N LYS A 338 29.30 8.96 3.65
CA LYS A 338 28.52 7.73 3.45
C LYS A 338 27.12 7.99 2.90
N ILE A 339 26.55 9.16 3.17
CA ILE A 339 25.23 9.57 2.72
C ILE A 339 25.36 10.70 1.71
N GLU A 340 24.74 10.53 0.54
CA GLU A 340 24.67 11.54 -0.51
C GLU A 340 23.25 12.10 -0.62
N LYS A 341 23.13 13.38 -1.04
CA LYS A 341 21.85 14.08 -1.12
C LYS A 341 21.56 14.61 -2.53
N GLY A 342 20.31 14.45 -2.97
CA GLY A 342 19.71 15.11 -4.12
C GLY A 342 19.71 14.30 -5.40
N ILE A 343 18.75 14.64 -6.28
CA ILE A 343 18.52 13.98 -7.57
C ILE A 343 19.74 14.04 -8.50
N ASN A 344 20.55 15.10 -8.38
CA ASN A 344 21.77 15.26 -9.16
C ASN A 344 22.79 14.17 -8.87
N GLN A 345 22.96 13.77 -7.60
CA GLN A 345 23.88 12.69 -7.23
C GLN A 345 23.36 11.33 -7.70
N LEU A 346 22.03 11.13 -7.62
CA LEU A 346 21.40 9.93 -8.20
C LEU A 346 21.65 9.86 -9.70
N ALA A 347 21.46 10.95 -10.43
CA ALA A 347 21.73 11.00 -11.86
C ALA A 347 23.22 10.74 -12.16
N ASN A 348 24.17 11.31 -11.41
CA ASN A 348 25.62 11.03 -11.53
C ASN A 348 25.95 9.54 -11.36
N TRP A 349 25.24 8.86 -10.48
CA TRP A 349 25.43 7.42 -10.28
C TRP A 349 24.86 6.62 -11.45
N ILE A 350 23.64 6.96 -11.90
CA ILE A 350 22.91 6.28 -12.96
C ILE A 350 23.62 6.39 -14.32
N GLU A 351 24.16 7.56 -14.67
CA GLU A 351 24.84 7.82 -15.96
C GLU A 351 26.08 6.94 -16.23
N LYS A 352 26.60 6.28 -15.21
CA LYS A 352 27.71 5.32 -15.35
C LYS A 352 27.31 3.99 -15.99
N HIS A 353 26.01 3.81 -16.25
CA HIS A 353 25.42 2.56 -16.72
C HIS A 353 24.50 2.80 -17.91
N SER A 354 24.36 1.82 -18.80
CA SER A 354 23.39 1.86 -19.91
C SER A 354 22.04 1.24 -19.54
N GLN A 355 22.01 0.43 -18.48
CA GLN A 355 20.81 -0.22 -17.96
C GLN A 355 20.80 -0.18 -16.44
N ILE A 356 19.63 0.10 -15.83
CA ILE A 356 19.44 0.17 -14.38
C ILE A 356 18.12 -0.51 -14.02
N LYS A 357 18.09 -1.19 -12.87
CA LYS A 357 16.87 -1.60 -12.19
C LYS A 357 16.63 -0.73 -10.99
N ILE A 358 15.43 -0.16 -10.87
CA ILE A 358 15.00 0.59 -9.69
C ILE A 358 13.80 -0.14 -9.10
N ASP A 359 14.03 -0.91 -8.06
CA ASP A 359 13.00 -1.60 -7.29
C ASP A 359 12.71 -0.86 -5.99
N GLY A 360 11.68 -1.25 -5.28
CA GLY A 360 11.41 -0.64 -3.99
C GLY A 360 10.23 -1.27 -3.25
N TYR A 361 9.95 -0.68 -2.10
CA TYR A 361 8.89 -1.12 -1.20
C TYR A 361 7.54 -0.46 -1.56
N ALA A 362 6.45 -0.83 -0.86
CA ALA A 362 5.18 -0.13 -0.98
C ALA A 362 5.32 1.35 -0.59
N GLY A 363 4.47 2.19 -1.15
CA GLY A 363 4.41 3.61 -0.79
C GLY A 363 5.32 4.54 -1.59
N VAL A 364 6.17 4.03 -2.48
CA VAL A 364 7.03 4.87 -3.34
C VAL A 364 6.18 5.63 -4.37
N PHE A 365 6.42 6.92 -4.51
CA PHE A 365 5.80 7.77 -5.54
C PHE A 365 6.58 7.66 -6.87
N TRP A 366 6.34 6.56 -7.59
CA TRP A 366 7.08 6.20 -8.80
C TRP A 366 6.98 7.26 -9.91
N ASP A 367 5.80 7.78 -10.15
CA ASP A 367 5.55 8.74 -11.23
C ASP A 367 6.31 10.05 -11.00
N GLU A 368 6.34 10.54 -9.77
CA GLU A 368 7.11 11.74 -9.43
C GLU A 368 8.63 11.51 -9.60
N LEU A 369 9.13 10.35 -9.19
CA LEU A 369 10.54 10.00 -9.38
C LEU A 369 10.89 9.94 -10.87
N ILE A 370 10.06 9.29 -11.69
CA ILE A 370 10.28 9.17 -13.13
C ILE A 370 10.35 10.57 -13.77
N ILE A 371 9.41 11.45 -13.39
CA ILE A 371 9.39 12.84 -13.89
C ILE A 371 10.69 13.55 -13.51
N LYS A 372 11.00 13.64 -12.21
CA LYS A 372 12.17 14.38 -11.71
C LYS A 372 13.50 13.82 -12.25
N LEU A 373 13.67 12.51 -12.20
CA LEU A 373 14.87 11.85 -12.70
C LEU A 373 14.99 11.98 -14.22
N GLY A 374 13.87 11.83 -14.93
CA GLY A 374 13.81 11.99 -16.38
C GLY A 374 14.14 13.40 -16.83
N GLU A 375 13.65 14.44 -16.14
CA GLU A 375 13.98 15.84 -16.40
C GLU A 375 15.50 16.08 -16.20
N GLU A 376 16.07 15.60 -15.10
CA GLU A 376 17.49 15.78 -14.81
C GLU A 376 18.39 15.06 -15.84
N LEU A 377 18.08 13.81 -16.20
CA LEU A 377 18.84 13.05 -17.18
C LEU A 377 18.75 13.68 -18.58
N ARG A 378 17.59 14.18 -18.99
CA ARG A 378 17.41 14.91 -20.25
C ARG A 378 18.18 16.22 -20.28
N ARG A 379 18.15 16.98 -19.17
CA ARG A 379 18.98 18.21 -19.04
C ARG A 379 20.47 17.93 -19.26
N ARG A 380 20.91 16.71 -18.98
CA ARG A 380 22.28 16.22 -19.26
C ARG A 380 22.47 15.68 -20.68
N GLY A 381 21.45 15.77 -21.51
CA GLY A 381 21.48 15.33 -22.92
C GLY A 381 21.32 13.82 -23.11
N LYS A 382 20.80 13.07 -22.13
CA LYS A 382 20.58 11.63 -22.24
C LYS A 382 19.22 11.30 -22.85
N ASN A 383 19.21 10.40 -23.83
CA ASN A 383 18.00 9.73 -24.30
C ASN A 383 17.67 8.57 -23.35
N VAL A 384 16.72 8.77 -22.43
CA VAL A 384 16.36 7.79 -21.41
C VAL A 384 14.99 7.15 -21.71
N ARG A 385 14.87 5.83 -21.47
CA ARG A 385 13.60 5.08 -21.53
C ARG A 385 13.30 4.47 -20.18
N PHE A 386 12.04 4.62 -19.72
CA PHE A 386 11.53 4.01 -18.51
C PHE A 386 10.55 2.89 -18.84
N PHE A 387 10.83 1.69 -18.36
CA PHE A 387 9.97 0.52 -18.47
C PHE A 387 9.44 0.16 -17.07
N HIS A 388 8.14 0.04 -16.91
CA HIS A 388 7.55 -0.17 -15.61
C HIS A 388 7.24 -1.65 -15.35
N ALA A 389 7.64 -2.16 -14.17
CA ALA A 389 7.44 -3.57 -13.80
C ALA A 389 5.95 -3.94 -13.73
N SER A 390 5.08 -3.00 -13.36
CA SER A 390 3.62 -3.23 -13.27
C SER A 390 2.97 -3.65 -14.60
N ALA A 391 3.59 -3.37 -15.76
CA ALA A 391 3.10 -3.85 -17.05
C ALA A 391 3.03 -5.38 -17.15
N ALA A 392 3.86 -6.06 -16.36
CA ALA A 392 3.89 -7.51 -16.27
C ALA A 392 3.12 -8.07 -15.05
N MET A 393 2.51 -7.23 -14.22
CA MET A 393 1.64 -7.67 -13.13
C MET A 393 0.36 -8.30 -13.68
N LYS A 394 -0.21 -9.20 -12.91
CA LYS A 394 -1.56 -9.72 -13.11
C LYS A 394 -2.56 -8.58 -12.87
N ASP A 395 -3.73 -8.70 -13.44
CA ASP A 395 -4.81 -7.73 -13.24
C ASP A 395 -5.28 -7.71 -11.76
N PRO A 396 -5.84 -6.58 -11.29
CA PRO A 396 -6.27 -6.41 -9.90
C PRO A 396 -7.23 -7.48 -9.42
N HIS A 397 -8.19 -7.91 -10.26
CA HIS A 397 -9.19 -8.92 -9.90
C HIS A 397 -8.55 -10.31 -9.68
N THR A 398 -7.62 -10.71 -10.56
CA THR A 398 -6.85 -11.95 -10.38
C THR A 398 -6.04 -11.91 -9.08
N ILE A 399 -5.45 -10.76 -8.75
CA ILE A 399 -4.72 -10.57 -7.50
C ILE A 399 -5.67 -10.68 -6.31
N GLU A 400 -6.82 -10.00 -6.34
CA GLU A 400 -7.81 -10.08 -5.26
C GLU A 400 -8.31 -11.51 -5.00
N LYS A 401 -8.65 -12.25 -6.04
CA LYS A 401 -9.01 -13.68 -5.91
C LYS A 401 -7.88 -14.49 -5.26
N MET A 402 -6.64 -14.23 -5.64
CA MET A 402 -5.48 -14.91 -5.12
C MET A 402 -5.25 -14.65 -3.63
N ILE A 403 -5.49 -13.43 -3.16
CA ILE A 403 -5.25 -13.02 -1.77
C ILE A 403 -6.46 -13.16 -0.86
N ALA A 404 -7.67 -13.28 -1.39
CA ALA A 404 -8.92 -13.39 -0.63
C ALA A 404 -8.87 -14.42 0.53
N PRO A 405 -8.27 -15.62 0.37
CA PRO A 405 -8.16 -16.59 1.47
C PRO A 405 -7.41 -16.08 2.70
N TYR A 406 -6.53 -15.08 2.55
CA TYR A 406 -5.70 -14.54 3.63
C TYR A 406 -6.36 -13.34 4.34
N LEU A 407 -7.45 -12.80 3.80
CA LEU A 407 -8.10 -11.59 4.33
C LEU A 407 -9.22 -11.87 5.34
N GLY A 408 -9.41 -13.14 5.76
CA GLY A 408 -10.33 -13.49 6.86
C GLY A 408 -11.82 -13.26 6.58
N GLY A 409 -12.24 -13.21 5.33
CA GLY A 409 -13.65 -13.01 4.96
C GLY A 409 -14.22 -11.71 5.54
N ASP A 410 -15.38 -11.82 6.20
CA ASP A 410 -16.09 -10.67 6.78
C ASP A 410 -15.47 -10.12 8.08
N ASN A 411 -14.39 -10.73 8.60
CA ASN A 411 -13.71 -10.18 9.77
C ASN A 411 -13.07 -8.82 9.43
N PRO A 412 -13.42 -7.72 10.12
CA PRO A 412 -12.94 -6.40 9.75
C PRO A 412 -11.45 -6.19 10.06
N LEU A 413 -10.86 -6.93 11.01
CA LEU A 413 -9.53 -6.67 11.56
C LEU A 413 -8.52 -7.77 11.23
N PHE A 414 -8.93 -9.05 11.30
CA PHE A 414 -8.00 -10.16 11.28
C PHE A 414 -8.04 -10.95 9.98
N GLY A 415 -6.87 -11.39 9.54
CA GLY A 415 -6.61 -12.27 8.43
C GLY A 415 -5.59 -13.33 8.80
N THR A 416 -5.03 -13.99 7.81
CA THR A 416 -4.01 -15.03 7.96
C THR A 416 -2.77 -14.66 7.17
N ILE A 417 -1.58 -14.87 7.74
CA ILE A 417 -0.31 -14.56 7.06
C ILE A 417 -0.18 -15.39 5.78
N THR A 418 0.09 -14.70 4.66
CA THR A 418 0.23 -15.32 3.34
C THR A 418 1.52 -16.13 3.19
N ASP A 419 1.42 -17.24 2.45
CA ASP A 419 2.59 -18.03 2.01
C ASP A 419 3.20 -17.55 0.68
N LYS A 420 2.51 -16.66 -0.05
CA LYS A 420 2.87 -16.16 -1.38
C LYS A 420 4.21 -15.42 -1.42
N ASN A 421 4.75 -15.32 -2.63
CA ASN A 421 5.94 -14.55 -2.97
C ASN A 421 5.61 -13.50 -4.02
N LEU A 422 6.43 -12.45 -4.17
CA LEU A 422 6.15 -11.35 -5.09
C LEU A 422 6.00 -11.81 -6.55
N MET A 423 6.71 -12.87 -6.98
CA MET A 423 6.57 -13.44 -8.33
C MET A 423 5.15 -13.94 -8.62
N ASP A 424 4.35 -14.27 -7.60
CA ASP A 424 2.96 -14.70 -7.79
C ASP A 424 2.04 -13.58 -8.30
N TRP A 425 2.44 -12.30 -8.15
CA TRP A 425 1.78 -11.13 -8.72
C TRP A 425 2.07 -10.91 -10.19
N PHE A 426 3.10 -11.57 -10.74
CA PHE A 426 3.59 -11.33 -12.09
C PHE A 426 3.31 -12.48 -13.06
N ASP A 427 3.17 -12.13 -14.34
CA ASP A 427 3.31 -13.06 -15.45
C ASP A 427 4.78 -13.12 -15.87
N LYS A 428 5.39 -14.28 -15.74
CA LYS A 428 6.82 -14.50 -16.04
C LYS A 428 7.15 -14.23 -17.51
N ASN A 429 6.26 -14.57 -18.44
CA ASN A 429 6.49 -14.38 -19.87
C ASN A 429 6.45 -12.89 -20.20
N LYS A 430 5.47 -12.15 -19.66
CA LYS A 430 5.39 -10.71 -19.82
C LYS A 430 6.61 -10.01 -19.23
N LEU A 431 7.03 -10.40 -18.03
CA LEU A 431 8.19 -9.82 -17.35
C LEU A 431 9.47 -10.02 -18.18
N SER A 432 9.65 -11.20 -18.77
CA SER A 432 10.80 -11.50 -19.63
C SER A 432 10.73 -10.84 -21.01
N ALA A 433 9.55 -10.45 -21.46
CA ALA A 433 9.35 -9.80 -22.75
C ALA A 433 9.66 -8.30 -22.76
N ILE A 434 9.78 -7.68 -21.58
CA ILE A 434 10.21 -6.28 -21.47
C ILE A 434 11.72 -6.22 -21.73
N GLN A 435 12.11 -5.69 -22.89
CA GLN A 435 13.51 -5.61 -23.32
C GLN A 435 13.97 -4.16 -23.36
N PRO A 436 15.27 -3.90 -23.11
CA PRO A 436 15.85 -2.57 -23.28
C PRO A 436 15.70 -2.07 -24.72
N ASP A 437 15.45 -0.78 -24.89
CA ASP A 437 15.47 -0.11 -26.19
C ASP A 437 16.94 0.12 -26.62
N PRO A 438 17.41 -0.50 -27.72
CA PRO A 438 18.78 -0.36 -28.15
C PRO A 438 19.12 1.05 -28.68
N GLU A 439 18.12 1.87 -28.99
CA GLU A 439 18.30 3.24 -29.47
C GLU A 439 18.42 4.27 -28.32
N ALA A 440 18.18 3.84 -27.07
CA ALA A 440 18.29 4.70 -25.89
C ALA A 440 19.71 4.68 -25.30
N ASP A 441 20.19 5.83 -24.83
CA ASP A 441 21.47 5.93 -24.11
C ASP A 441 21.38 5.21 -22.74
N LEU A 442 20.17 5.22 -22.16
CA LEU A 442 19.92 4.68 -20.84
C LEU A 442 18.51 4.06 -20.75
N ASN A 443 18.47 2.81 -20.34
CA ASN A 443 17.22 2.10 -20.06
C ASN A 443 17.07 1.91 -18.56
N ILE A 444 15.91 2.27 -18.01
CA ILE A 444 15.59 2.14 -16.59
C ILE A 444 14.35 1.24 -16.46
N PHE A 445 14.53 0.09 -15.82
CA PHE A 445 13.43 -0.80 -15.45
C PHE A 445 13.01 -0.48 -14.02
N ILE A 446 11.80 0.04 -13.81
CA ILE A 446 11.38 0.69 -12.56
C ILE A 446 10.05 0.14 -12.03
N GLY A 447 9.90 0.17 -10.70
CA GLY A 447 8.67 -0.22 -9.99
C GLY A 447 8.87 -1.44 -9.12
N ILE A 448 7.89 -1.73 -8.25
CA ILE A 448 7.90 -2.92 -7.38
C ILE A 448 8.07 -4.17 -8.24
N GLY A 449 9.06 -5.00 -7.90
CA GLY A 449 9.39 -6.21 -8.64
C GLY A 449 10.37 -6.03 -9.80
N ALA A 450 10.95 -4.84 -10.00
CA ALA A 450 11.96 -4.62 -11.03
C ALA A 450 13.18 -5.55 -10.88
N ALA A 451 13.53 -5.94 -9.67
CA ALA A 451 14.61 -6.90 -9.40
C ALA A 451 14.31 -8.32 -9.90
N LEU A 452 13.03 -8.68 -10.12
CA LEU A 452 12.62 -9.96 -10.69
C LEU A 452 12.92 -10.09 -12.20
N SER A 453 13.19 -8.97 -12.86
CA SER A 453 13.51 -8.90 -14.28
C SER A 453 14.81 -9.65 -14.60
N PRO A 454 14.93 -10.28 -15.79
CA PRO A 454 16.15 -10.92 -16.24
C PRO A 454 17.25 -9.92 -16.64
N TRP A 455 17.01 -8.62 -16.63
CA TRP A 455 17.99 -7.61 -16.99
C TRP A 455 19.26 -7.73 -16.14
N GLN A 456 20.41 -7.76 -16.78
CA GLN A 456 21.71 -7.78 -16.12
C GLN A 456 22.16 -6.33 -15.85
N ALA A 457 21.60 -5.73 -14.80
CA ALA A 457 21.78 -4.33 -14.47
C ALA A 457 21.94 -4.12 -12.97
N PRO A 458 22.67 -3.08 -12.53
CA PRO A 458 22.73 -2.70 -11.12
C PRO A 458 21.35 -2.43 -10.55
N LEU A 459 21.20 -2.69 -9.23
CA LEU A 459 19.96 -2.55 -8.51
C LEU A 459 20.00 -1.35 -7.55
N ILE A 460 19.12 -0.39 -7.80
CA ILE A 460 18.72 0.64 -6.84
C ILE A 460 17.49 0.14 -6.11
N TYR A 461 17.47 0.29 -4.79
CA TYR A 461 16.30 -0.06 -3.98
C TYR A 461 15.79 1.15 -3.22
N ILE A 462 14.50 1.43 -3.31
CA ILE A 462 13.85 2.54 -2.61
C ILE A 462 13.05 1.98 -1.45
N ASP A 463 13.42 2.35 -0.22
CA ASP A 463 12.73 1.92 0.98
C ASP A 463 11.83 3.02 1.54
N VAL A 464 10.68 2.62 2.09
CA VAL A 464 9.76 3.50 2.80
C VAL A 464 9.39 2.80 4.11
N PRO A 465 9.60 3.41 5.28
CA PRO A 465 9.21 2.84 6.55
C PRO A 465 7.71 2.58 6.63
N LYS A 466 7.30 1.52 7.32
CA LYS A 466 5.91 1.06 7.32
C LYS A 466 4.93 2.04 7.96
N ASN A 467 5.37 2.84 8.93
CA ASN A 467 4.55 3.93 9.47
C ASN A 467 4.23 4.98 8.40
N GLU A 468 5.22 5.37 7.58
CA GLU A 468 5.00 6.32 6.49
C GLU A 468 4.07 5.76 5.41
N ILE A 469 4.15 4.45 5.11
CA ILE A 469 3.21 3.78 4.22
C ILE A 469 1.77 3.92 4.73
N GLN A 470 1.55 3.73 6.04
CA GLN A 470 0.23 3.89 6.64
C GLN A 470 -0.28 5.34 6.50
N PHE A 471 0.59 6.33 6.71
CA PHE A 471 0.21 7.75 6.57
C PHE A 471 -0.20 8.10 5.14
N ARG A 472 0.54 7.59 4.14
CA ARG A 472 0.21 7.74 2.71
C ARG A 472 -1.07 7.00 2.32
N MET A 473 -1.28 5.81 2.88
CA MET A 473 -2.51 5.03 2.67
C MET A 473 -3.74 5.74 3.25
N ARG A 474 -3.64 6.29 4.47
CA ARG A 474 -4.71 7.09 5.11
C ARG A 474 -5.03 8.35 4.29
N ALA A 475 -4.04 8.98 3.67
CA ALA A 475 -4.23 10.10 2.74
C ALA A 475 -4.87 9.68 1.41
N GLY A 476 -4.90 8.38 1.09
CA GLY A 476 -5.48 7.85 -0.15
C GLY A 476 -4.63 8.06 -1.40
N VAL A 477 -3.33 8.34 -1.23
CA VAL A 477 -2.40 8.62 -2.35
C VAL A 477 -1.61 7.39 -2.80
N ILE A 478 -1.72 6.28 -2.08
CA ILE A 478 -1.17 4.97 -2.45
C ILE A 478 -2.21 3.88 -2.27
N TYR A 479 -2.01 2.77 -2.96
CA TYR A 479 -2.90 1.60 -2.94
C TYR A 479 -2.16 0.35 -2.48
N ASN A 480 -2.91 -0.70 -2.14
CA ASN A 480 -2.35 -2.01 -1.85
C ASN A 480 -1.66 -2.62 -3.07
N LEU A 481 -0.77 -3.59 -2.83
CA LEU A 481 0.07 -4.20 -3.85
C LEU A 481 -0.74 -4.81 -5.00
N GLY A 482 -0.55 -4.25 -6.21
CA GLY A 482 -1.20 -4.71 -7.43
C GLY A 482 -2.64 -4.22 -7.62
N LEU A 483 -3.12 -3.30 -6.77
CA LEU A 483 -4.41 -2.65 -6.95
C LEU A 483 -4.24 -1.24 -7.53
N ASP A 484 -5.25 -0.77 -8.21
CA ASP A 484 -5.33 0.57 -8.82
C ASP A 484 -6.48 1.42 -8.24
N TYR A 485 -7.08 0.96 -7.13
CA TYR A 485 -8.16 1.63 -6.43
C TYR A 485 -7.98 1.57 -4.91
N ARG A 486 -8.68 2.49 -4.23
CA ARG A 486 -8.63 2.65 -2.78
C ARG A 486 -9.59 1.68 -2.08
N LYS A 487 -9.10 0.97 -1.08
CA LYS A 487 -9.92 0.29 -0.05
C LYS A 487 -10.19 1.23 1.12
N ASP A 488 -11.16 0.92 1.96
CA ASP A 488 -11.27 1.61 3.25
C ASP A 488 -10.02 1.34 4.10
N ASN A 489 -9.73 2.25 5.04
CA ASN A 489 -8.48 2.22 5.79
C ASN A 489 -8.26 0.92 6.59
N GLN A 490 -9.32 0.28 7.11
CA GLN A 490 -9.21 -0.97 7.86
C GLN A 490 -8.86 -2.13 6.93
N GLN A 491 -9.56 -2.27 5.82
CA GLN A 491 -9.31 -3.29 4.80
C GLN A 491 -7.93 -3.11 4.17
N ALA A 492 -7.54 -1.88 3.89
CA ALA A 492 -6.22 -1.56 3.35
C ALA A 492 -5.10 -1.97 4.31
N TYR A 493 -5.22 -1.63 5.60
CA TYR A 493 -4.24 -2.01 6.63
C TYR A 493 -4.21 -3.53 6.84
N LYS A 494 -5.36 -4.20 6.86
CA LYS A 494 -5.44 -5.66 6.94
C LYS A 494 -4.67 -6.33 5.80
N GLN A 495 -4.84 -5.87 4.57
CA GLN A 495 -4.09 -6.39 3.43
C GLN A 495 -2.59 -6.07 3.53
N LEU A 496 -2.21 -4.85 3.94
CA LEU A 496 -0.79 -4.51 4.20
C LEU A 496 -0.15 -5.50 5.16
N TYR A 497 -0.79 -5.75 6.31
CA TYR A 497 -0.22 -6.57 7.37
C TYR A 497 -0.12 -8.06 7.01
N PHE A 498 -1.20 -8.66 6.49
CA PHE A 498 -1.27 -10.11 6.25
C PHE A 498 -0.71 -10.54 4.90
N VAL A 499 -0.62 -9.63 3.94
CA VAL A 499 -0.25 -9.94 2.55
C VAL A 499 0.92 -9.09 2.08
N ASP A 500 0.72 -7.78 1.90
CA ASP A 500 1.65 -6.96 1.14
C ASP A 500 3.04 -6.89 1.80
N TRP A 501 3.11 -6.60 3.10
CA TRP A 501 4.39 -6.53 3.82
C TRP A 501 5.10 -7.88 3.88
N ILE A 502 4.35 -8.98 4.00
CA ILE A 502 4.94 -10.32 4.03
C ILE A 502 5.65 -10.64 2.71
N VAL A 503 4.96 -10.37 1.60
CA VAL A 503 5.47 -10.63 0.24
C VAL A 503 6.66 -9.72 -0.07
N LEU A 504 6.54 -8.42 0.22
CA LEU A 504 7.59 -7.44 -0.03
C LEU A 504 8.80 -7.63 0.89
N ASN A 505 8.60 -8.09 2.12
CA ASN A 505 9.68 -8.43 3.04
C ASN A 505 10.48 -9.65 2.56
N LYS A 506 9.80 -10.70 2.05
CA LYS A 506 10.49 -11.85 1.42
C LYS A 506 11.33 -11.40 0.23
N HIS A 507 10.78 -10.52 -0.60
CA HIS A 507 11.46 -9.94 -1.76
C HIS A 507 12.68 -9.09 -1.36
N LYS A 508 12.49 -8.15 -0.42
CA LYS A 508 13.57 -7.30 0.14
C LYS A 508 14.71 -8.16 0.67
N LYS A 509 14.41 -9.19 1.49
CA LYS A 509 15.41 -10.12 2.03
C LYS A 509 16.20 -10.81 0.93
N GLN A 510 15.55 -11.28 -0.13
CA GLN A 510 16.19 -11.96 -1.25
C GLN A 510 17.22 -11.06 -1.96
N TYR A 511 16.89 -9.79 -2.16
CA TYR A 511 17.71 -8.87 -2.96
C TYR A 511 18.66 -7.98 -2.15
N LEU A 512 18.54 -7.93 -0.83
CA LEU A 512 19.41 -7.13 0.05
C LEU A 512 20.93 -7.31 -0.24
N PRO A 513 21.47 -8.51 -0.46
CA PRO A 513 22.90 -8.67 -0.78
C PRO A 513 23.31 -8.02 -2.11
N SER A 514 22.38 -7.86 -3.06
CA SER A 514 22.63 -7.33 -4.41
C SER A 514 22.26 -5.85 -4.59
N ILE A 515 21.76 -5.18 -3.56
CA ILE A 515 21.50 -3.74 -3.62
C ILE A 515 22.82 -2.98 -3.80
N ASN A 516 22.91 -2.22 -4.89
CA ASN A 516 24.07 -1.36 -5.17
C ASN A 516 23.91 0.04 -4.56
N LEU A 517 22.68 0.56 -4.57
CA LEU A 517 22.34 1.87 -3.99
C LEU A 517 20.98 1.77 -3.31
N LEU A 518 20.85 2.32 -2.09
CA LEU A 518 19.58 2.44 -1.39
C LEU A 518 19.17 3.90 -1.28
N ILE A 519 17.87 4.17 -1.46
CA ILE A 519 17.27 5.51 -1.35
C ILE A 519 16.22 5.51 -0.25
N ASP A 520 16.25 6.53 0.61
CA ASP A 520 15.18 6.86 1.55
C ASP A 520 14.00 7.52 0.80
N GLY A 521 12.93 6.77 0.61
CA GLY A 521 11.75 7.15 -0.18
C GLY A 521 10.69 7.97 0.57
N GLN A 522 10.98 8.44 1.80
CA GLN A 522 10.02 9.24 2.57
C GLN A 522 9.95 10.69 2.12
N ARG A 523 11.07 11.22 1.62
CA ARG A 523 11.27 12.65 1.37
C ARG A 523 10.80 13.04 -0.02
N GLU A 524 10.65 14.35 -0.22
CA GLU A 524 10.51 14.88 -1.59
C GLU A 524 11.78 14.56 -2.39
N TRP A 525 11.63 14.29 -3.68
CA TRP A 525 12.73 13.83 -4.53
C TRP A 525 13.88 14.84 -4.68
N ASP A 526 13.62 16.13 -4.48
CA ASP A 526 14.67 17.17 -4.46
C ASP A 526 15.56 17.07 -3.21
N GLU A 527 15.03 16.51 -2.12
CA GLU A 527 15.68 16.31 -0.82
C GLU A 527 16.08 14.84 -0.57
N LEU A 528 16.02 13.98 -1.60
CA LEU A 528 16.31 12.55 -1.47
C LEU A 528 17.69 12.32 -0.83
N LEU A 529 17.77 11.30 0.01
CA LEU A 529 19.01 10.81 0.60
C LEU A 529 19.25 9.38 0.11
N MET A 530 20.54 9.07 -0.14
CA MET A 530 20.94 7.76 -0.62
C MET A 530 22.25 7.30 0.00
N ILE A 531 22.43 6.00 0.08
CA ILE A 531 23.61 5.33 0.62
C ILE A 531 24.02 4.18 -0.29
N SER A 532 25.33 3.96 -0.47
CA SER A 532 25.79 2.79 -1.22
C SER A 532 25.40 1.49 -0.53
N GLY A 533 25.10 0.42 -1.31
CA GLY A 533 24.75 -0.87 -0.71
C GLY A 533 25.85 -1.46 0.17
N ASN A 534 27.12 -1.13 -0.09
CA ASN A 534 28.26 -1.57 0.75
C ASN A 534 28.26 -0.82 2.09
N ASP A 535 28.09 0.50 2.07
CA ASP A 535 28.08 1.31 3.31
C ASP A 535 26.84 0.98 4.16
N LEU A 536 25.69 0.69 3.52
CA LEU A 536 24.51 0.18 4.22
C LEU A 536 24.81 -1.13 4.97
N ARG A 537 25.38 -2.12 4.28
CA ARG A 537 25.71 -3.43 4.89
C ARG A 537 26.75 -3.29 5.97
N GLU A 538 27.76 -2.43 5.79
CA GLU A 538 28.75 -2.10 6.83
C GLU A 538 28.08 -1.46 8.06
N GLY A 539 27.18 -0.50 7.85
CA GLY A 539 26.46 0.16 8.93
C GLY A 539 25.57 -0.81 9.72
N LEU A 540 24.82 -1.69 9.02
CA LEU A 540 24.00 -2.72 9.65
C LEU A 540 24.85 -3.72 10.46
N ASN A 541 26.01 -4.11 9.93
CA ASN A 541 26.94 -4.97 10.64
C ASN A 541 27.53 -4.30 11.89
N LYS A 542 27.90 -3.03 11.84
CA LYS A 542 28.33 -2.28 13.03
C LYS A 542 27.23 -2.19 14.08
N MET A 543 25.97 -1.95 13.66
CA MET A 543 24.84 -1.96 14.59
C MET A 543 24.67 -3.32 15.30
N SER A 544 24.80 -4.43 14.58
CA SER A 544 24.62 -5.78 15.14
C SER A 544 25.71 -6.17 16.15
N HIS A 545 26.82 -5.43 16.26
CA HIS A 545 27.94 -5.69 17.18
C HIS A 545 28.07 -4.64 18.31
N ASN A 546 27.27 -3.59 18.28
CA ASN A 546 27.37 -2.50 19.26
C ASN A 546 26.05 -2.26 20.00
N PHE A 547 25.30 -1.31 19.54
CA PHE A 547 23.96 -0.96 20.02
C PHE A 547 23.17 -0.33 18.91
N PHE A 548 21.84 -0.30 19.05
CA PHE A 548 20.99 0.49 18.20
C PHE A 548 19.75 1.00 18.93
N ARG A 549 19.16 2.04 18.40
CA ARG A 549 17.87 2.56 18.77
C ARG A 549 17.05 2.77 17.50
N VAL A 550 15.82 2.27 17.46
CA VAL A 550 14.90 2.51 16.36
C VAL A 550 14.28 3.91 16.48
N ARG A 551 13.87 4.50 15.38
CA ARG A 551 13.09 5.75 15.42
C ARG A 551 11.72 5.48 16.04
N PRO A 552 11.40 6.06 17.20
CA PRO A 552 10.06 5.96 17.77
C PRO A 552 9.07 6.75 16.92
N TRP A 553 7.80 6.35 16.97
CA TRP A 553 6.73 7.12 16.40
C TRP A 553 5.51 7.07 17.32
N PHE A 554 4.58 8.02 17.15
CA PHE A 554 3.56 8.30 18.14
C PHE A 554 2.19 8.36 17.47
N GLU A 555 1.15 7.83 18.10
CA GLU A 555 -0.21 7.85 17.57
C GLU A 555 -1.20 8.44 18.61
N PRO A 556 -2.21 9.17 18.14
CA PRO A 556 -3.31 9.55 19.01
C PRO A 556 -4.15 8.32 19.38
N GLY A 557 -4.72 8.32 20.58
CA GLY A 557 -5.61 7.27 21.06
C GLY A 557 -6.99 7.81 21.44
N ALA A 558 -8.03 6.98 21.25
CA ALA A 558 -9.40 7.33 21.62
C ALA A 558 -9.58 7.55 23.14
N TRP A 559 -8.65 7.02 23.95
CA TRP A 559 -8.64 7.21 25.42
C TRP A 559 -7.95 8.50 25.85
N GLY A 560 -7.24 9.18 24.95
CA GLY A 560 -6.43 10.35 25.27
C GLY A 560 -5.09 9.96 25.89
N GLY A 561 -4.33 10.96 26.27
CA GLY A 561 -2.99 10.83 26.88
C GLY A 561 -2.22 12.10 26.65
N GLN A 562 -1.67 12.71 27.70
CA GLN A 562 -1.01 14.00 27.61
C GLN A 562 0.45 13.99 28.09
N TRP A 563 0.92 12.88 28.71
CA TRP A 563 2.27 12.83 29.26
C TRP A 563 3.34 13.01 28.15
N MET A 564 3.28 12.20 27.09
CA MET A 564 4.24 12.27 25.99
C MET A 564 4.20 13.64 25.29
N LYS A 565 2.98 14.13 25.03
CA LYS A 565 2.82 15.46 24.43
C LYS A 565 3.45 16.57 25.27
N ASN A 566 3.39 16.48 26.61
CA ASN A 566 3.91 17.50 27.51
C ASN A 566 5.40 17.37 27.79
N HIS A 567 5.96 16.15 27.81
CA HIS A 567 7.34 15.90 28.25
C HIS A 567 8.32 15.70 27.10
N ILE A 568 7.87 15.20 25.93
CA ILE A 568 8.76 14.98 24.77
C ILE A 568 8.75 16.24 23.90
N GLN A 569 9.93 16.86 23.74
CA GLN A 569 10.11 18.00 22.86
C GLN A 569 10.12 17.56 21.38
N GLY A 570 9.84 18.49 20.46
CA GLY A 570 9.85 18.20 19.02
C GLY A 570 8.61 17.46 18.48
N LEU A 571 7.71 16.99 19.35
CA LEU A 571 6.42 16.46 18.93
C LEU A 571 5.44 17.58 18.56
N ASN A 572 4.49 17.27 17.68
CA ASN A 572 3.42 18.22 17.33
C ASN A 572 2.54 18.49 18.56
N LYS A 573 2.52 19.72 19.02
CA LYS A 573 1.78 20.14 20.21
C LYS A 573 0.32 20.52 19.92
N GLU A 574 -0.04 20.66 18.64
CA GLU A 574 -1.40 21.04 18.20
C GLU A 574 -2.38 19.85 18.17
N VAL A 575 -1.86 18.61 18.24
CA VAL A 575 -2.68 17.39 18.27
C VAL A 575 -3.50 17.31 19.57
N ALA A 576 -4.65 16.64 19.52
CA ALA A 576 -5.49 16.41 20.67
C ALA A 576 -4.76 15.64 21.78
N ASN A 577 -4.08 14.56 21.44
CA ASN A 577 -3.26 13.73 22.32
C ASN A 577 -2.22 12.92 21.52
N LEU A 578 -1.26 12.33 22.25
CA LEU A 578 -0.35 11.29 21.75
C LEU A 578 -0.34 10.17 22.79
N ALA A 579 -1.26 9.25 22.64
CA ALA A 579 -1.59 8.26 23.66
C ALA A 579 -0.83 6.93 23.52
N TRP A 580 -0.13 6.74 22.41
CA TRP A 580 0.65 5.54 22.13
C TRP A 580 2.01 5.91 21.52
N SER A 581 3.09 5.38 22.08
CA SER A 581 4.43 5.47 21.51
C SER A 581 4.92 4.08 21.12
N PHE A 582 5.41 3.97 19.92
CA PHE A 582 6.02 2.77 19.39
C PHE A 582 7.54 2.87 19.54
N GLU A 583 8.05 2.58 20.74
CA GLU A 583 9.47 2.67 21.07
C GLU A 583 10.31 1.60 20.37
N LEU A 584 9.82 0.36 20.36
CA LEU A 584 10.44 -0.79 19.70
C LEU A 584 9.35 -1.76 19.24
N MET A 585 8.62 -1.38 18.21
CA MET A 585 7.55 -2.17 17.60
C MET A 585 8.07 -3.04 16.44
N VAL A 586 9.33 -2.92 16.12
CA VAL A 586 10.16 -3.64 15.16
C VAL A 586 9.63 -3.78 13.73
N LEU A 587 8.37 -4.16 13.53
CA LEU A 587 7.79 -4.26 12.18
C LEU A 587 7.63 -2.89 11.51
N GLU A 588 7.32 -1.86 12.27
CA GLU A 588 6.89 -0.56 11.76
C GLU A 588 7.90 0.57 11.99
N ASN A 589 8.85 0.38 12.91
CA ASN A 589 9.92 1.33 13.16
C ASN A 589 10.95 1.34 12.02
N GLY A 590 11.62 2.48 11.88
CA GLY A 590 12.80 2.64 11.04
C GLY A 590 14.10 2.69 11.86
N LEU A 591 15.22 2.49 11.19
CA LEU A 591 16.58 2.73 11.68
C LEU A 591 17.15 3.94 10.95
N MET A 592 17.70 4.89 11.69
CA MET A 592 18.33 6.06 11.09
C MET A 592 19.86 5.92 11.14
N PHE A 593 20.48 6.27 10.01
CA PHE A 593 21.92 6.43 9.88
C PHE A 593 22.28 7.90 9.78
N GLU A 594 23.46 8.26 10.30
CA GLU A 594 23.99 9.62 10.21
C GLU A 594 25.37 9.64 9.53
N SER A 595 25.58 10.57 8.61
CA SER A 595 26.87 10.89 8.01
C SER A 595 26.93 12.35 7.60
N ASP A 596 27.96 13.07 8.04
CA ASP A 596 28.19 14.48 7.75
C ASP A 596 26.97 15.39 8.02
N GLY A 597 26.18 15.05 9.05
CA GLY A 597 24.99 15.79 9.44
C GLY A 597 23.72 15.40 8.70
N TYR A 598 23.75 14.49 7.71
CA TYR A 598 22.57 13.96 7.05
C TYR A 598 22.03 12.72 7.76
N ARG A 599 20.69 12.64 7.89
CA ARG A 599 19.97 11.51 8.47
C ARG A 599 19.17 10.76 7.42
N LEU A 600 19.52 9.51 7.13
CA LEU A 600 18.83 8.59 6.23
C LEU A 600 18.15 7.50 7.03
N GLU A 601 16.89 7.18 6.73
CA GLU A 601 16.12 6.15 7.40
C GLU A 601 15.89 4.94 6.50
N VAL A 602 15.98 3.75 7.10
CA VAL A 602 15.63 2.46 6.48
C VAL A 602 14.70 1.68 7.40
N SER A 603 13.90 0.78 6.85
CA SER A 603 13.04 -0.12 7.65
C SER A 603 13.90 -1.02 8.56
N PHE A 604 13.44 -1.31 9.76
CA PHE A 604 14.13 -2.16 10.75
C PHE A 604 14.47 -3.56 10.22
N ASP A 605 13.63 -4.13 9.37
CA ASP A 605 13.81 -5.46 8.81
C ASP A 605 15.11 -5.62 8.01
N PHE A 606 15.73 -4.55 7.50
CA PHE A 606 17.08 -4.62 6.91
C PHE A 606 18.12 -5.18 7.91
N LEU A 607 18.04 -4.74 9.16
CA LEU A 607 18.98 -5.20 10.21
C LEU A 607 18.80 -6.69 10.50
N MET A 608 17.54 -7.13 10.68
CA MET A 608 17.26 -8.55 10.95
C MET A 608 17.60 -9.45 9.76
N TYR A 609 17.36 -8.99 8.51
CA TYR A 609 17.71 -9.76 7.31
C TYR A 609 19.22 -9.84 7.06
N SER A 610 19.96 -8.84 7.53
CA SER A 610 21.42 -8.84 7.43
C SER A 610 22.08 -9.75 8.46
N ASP A 611 21.62 -9.72 9.73
CA ASP A 611 22.45 -10.25 10.80
C ASP A 611 21.67 -10.67 12.07
N TYR A 612 20.52 -11.33 11.92
CA TYR A 612 19.71 -11.75 13.06
C TYR A 612 20.44 -12.66 14.06
N GLN A 613 21.43 -13.42 13.60
CA GLN A 613 22.21 -14.32 14.46
C GLN A 613 23.05 -13.57 15.48
N ASN A 614 23.77 -12.54 15.05
CA ASN A 614 24.57 -11.69 15.94
C ASN A 614 23.70 -10.81 16.84
N ILE A 615 22.50 -10.45 16.38
CA ILE A 615 21.55 -9.67 17.19
C ILE A 615 20.95 -10.53 18.29
N LEU A 616 20.35 -11.68 17.94
CA LEU A 616 19.55 -12.49 18.85
C LEU A 616 20.36 -13.49 19.69
N GLY A 617 21.55 -13.88 19.21
CA GLY A 617 22.42 -14.82 19.91
C GLY A 617 21.79 -16.22 20.09
N GLU A 618 21.67 -16.71 21.30
CA GLU A 618 21.23 -18.08 21.60
C GLU A 618 19.79 -18.37 21.13
N CYS A 619 18.93 -17.36 21.08
CA CYS A 619 17.54 -17.52 20.61
C CYS A 619 17.35 -17.28 19.09
N ALA A 620 18.43 -17.08 18.35
CA ALA A 620 18.38 -16.75 16.92
C ALA A 620 17.64 -17.81 16.08
N GLU A 621 17.89 -19.10 16.31
CA GLU A 621 17.22 -20.17 15.55
C GLU A 621 15.74 -20.30 15.90
N THR A 622 15.33 -19.91 17.11
CA THR A 622 13.93 -19.92 17.55
C THR A 622 13.12 -18.82 16.86
N PHE A 623 13.63 -17.59 16.84
CA PHE A 623 12.90 -16.42 16.33
C PHE A 623 13.28 -16.03 14.92
N LYS A 624 14.47 -16.38 14.44
CA LYS A 624 15.00 -16.05 13.11
C LYS A 624 14.91 -14.55 12.83
N TYR A 625 14.15 -14.16 11.84
CA TYR A 625 13.99 -12.76 11.44
C TYR A 625 12.99 -11.98 12.29
N ASN A 626 12.27 -12.64 13.20
CA ASN A 626 11.33 -11.98 14.10
C ASN A 626 12.07 -11.50 15.34
N PHE A 627 12.04 -10.20 15.61
CA PHE A 627 12.56 -9.67 16.86
C PHE A 627 11.56 -9.96 17.98
N PRO A 628 11.95 -10.63 19.11
CA PRO A 628 10.99 -11.23 20.00
C PRO A 628 10.35 -10.28 21.01
N ILE A 629 11.03 -9.23 21.44
CA ILE A 629 10.62 -8.32 22.52
C ILE A 629 10.23 -6.96 21.95
N ARG A 630 9.14 -6.41 22.47
CA ARG A 630 8.60 -5.11 22.12
C ARG A 630 8.53 -4.21 23.35
N PHE A 631 8.86 -2.91 23.18
CA PHE A 631 8.65 -1.86 24.15
C PHE A 631 7.78 -0.78 23.51
N ASP A 632 6.72 -0.36 24.21
CA ASP A 632 5.89 0.77 23.83
C ASP A 632 5.31 1.48 25.05
N PHE A 633 4.84 2.72 24.87
CA PHE A 633 4.13 3.44 25.90
C PHE A 633 2.64 3.45 25.66
N LEU A 634 1.89 3.25 26.75
CA LEU A 634 0.47 3.51 26.82
C LEU A 634 0.26 4.69 27.78
N ASP A 635 -0.15 5.82 27.24
CA ASP A 635 -0.33 7.06 27.98
C ASP A 635 -1.82 7.32 28.22
N THR A 636 -2.21 7.28 29.49
CA THR A 636 -3.58 7.58 29.96
C THR A 636 -3.65 8.80 30.88
N PHE A 637 -2.56 9.60 30.95
CA PHE A 637 -2.50 10.83 31.73
C PHE A 637 -3.51 11.86 31.22
N ASP A 638 -4.34 12.40 32.13
CA ASP A 638 -5.44 13.30 31.79
C ASP A 638 -6.37 12.76 30.71
N GLY A 639 -6.38 11.44 30.57
CA GLY A 639 -7.18 10.70 29.63
C GLY A 639 -8.21 9.80 30.33
N ASP A 640 -8.52 8.67 29.68
CA ASP A 640 -9.49 7.68 30.15
C ASP A 640 -8.83 6.29 30.19
N ASN A 641 -9.53 5.29 30.76
CA ASN A 641 -9.04 3.91 30.81
C ASN A 641 -8.83 3.34 29.40
N LEU A 642 -7.87 2.44 29.23
CA LEU A 642 -7.79 1.58 28.05
C LEU A 642 -9.00 0.66 27.93
N SER A 643 -9.22 0.08 26.74
CA SER A 643 -10.23 -0.98 26.58
C SER A 643 -9.91 -2.18 27.45
N ILE A 644 -10.92 -2.80 28.04
CA ILE A 644 -10.81 -4.11 28.66
C ILE A 644 -10.58 -5.12 27.56
N GLN A 645 -9.47 -5.89 27.63
CA GLN A 645 -8.97 -6.69 26.52
C GLN A 645 -8.26 -7.96 27.00
N CYS A 646 -7.96 -8.85 26.08
CA CYS A 646 -7.06 -9.98 26.27
C CYS A 646 -6.33 -10.34 24.98
N HIS A 647 -5.26 -11.16 25.08
CA HIS A 647 -4.50 -11.67 23.95
C HIS A 647 -4.78 -13.16 23.70
N PRO A 648 -4.66 -13.61 22.43
CA PRO A 648 -4.95 -15.01 22.09
C PRO A 648 -3.99 -15.98 22.73
N ARG A 649 -4.47 -17.19 23.04
CA ARG A 649 -3.63 -18.32 23.45
C ARG A 649 -2.72 -18.78 22.31
N PRO A 650 -1.55 -19.38 22.58
CA PRO A 650 -0.59 -19.79 21.55
C PRO A 650 -1.17 -20.74 20.48
N ARG A 651 -2.04 -21.67 20.88
CA ARG A 651 -2.70 -22.56 19.94
C ARG A 651 -3.69 -21.80 19.05
N TYR A 652 -4.50 -20.91 19.65
CA TYR A 652 -5.53 -20.16 18.95
C TYR A 652 -4.93 -19.24 17.87
N ILE A 653 -3.86 -18.52 18.20
CA ILE A 653 -3.24 -17.59 17.27
C ILE A 653 -2.60 -18.33 16.06
N ARG A 654 -2.07 -19.53 16.27
CA ARG A 654 -1.55 -20.38 15.19
C ARG A 654 -2.66 -20.90 14.28
N GLU A 655 -3.70 -21.48 14.86
CA GLU A 655 -4.79 -22.13 14.11
C GLU A 655 -5.62 -21.12 13.31
N HIS A 656 -5.82 -19.89 13.84
CA HIS A 656 -6.71 -18.90 13.22
C HIS A 656 -5.98 -17.86 12.39
N PHE A 657 -4.73 -17.54 12.71
CA PHE A 657 -4.01 -16.41 12.09
C PHE A 657 -2.63 -16.77 11.52
N ASN A 658 -2.22 -18.03 11.65
CA ASN A 658 -0.92 -18.55 11.19
C ASN A 658 0.28 -17.78 11.75
N MET A 659 0.19 -17.33 13.02
CA MET A 659 1.27 -16.63 13.70
C MET A 659 2.09 -17.60 14.55
N PRO A 660 3.43 -17.43 14.61
CA PRO A 660 4.31 -18.40 15.30
C PRO A 660 4.23 -18.35 16.82
N PHE A 661 3.90 -17.21 17.41
CA PHE A 661 3.77 -17.00 18.86
C PHE A 661 2.76 -15.89 19.16
N THR A 662 2.32 -15.82 20.41
CA THR A 662 1.30 -14.86 20.87
C THR A 662 1.93 -13.65 21.55
N GLN A 663 1.10 -12.68 21.89
CA GLN A 663 1.44 -11.53 22.72
C GLN A 663 1.27 -11.92 24.19
N ASP A 664 2.38 -11.91 24.92
CA ASP A 664 2.44 -11.95 26.38
C ASP A 664 3.00 -10.60 26.85
N GLU A 665 2.34 -9.96 27.77
CA GLU A 665 2.63 -8.57 28.19
C GLU A 665 3.06 -8.46 29.64
N THR A 666 3.71 -7.34 29.94
CA THR A 666 3.88 -6.84 31.29
C THR A 666 3.70 -5.32 31.28
N TYR A 667 3.10 -4.77 32.32
CA TYR A 667 2.98 -3.34 32.54
C TYR A 667 3.98 -2.89 33.60
N TYR A 668 4.97 -2.10 33.20
CA TYR A 668 5.81 -1.36 34.10
C TYR A 668 5.29 0.07 34.23
N ILE A 669 4.91 0.49 35.42
CA ILE A 669 4.37 1.84 35.66
C ILE A 669 5.54 2.83 35.67
N LEU A 670 5.76 3.49 34.53
CA LEU A 670 6.86 4.43 34.32
C LEU A 670 6.61 5.76 35.05
N ASP A 671 5.36 6.23 35.00
CA ASP A 671 4.91 7.40 35.74
C ASP A 671 3.40 7.30 36.04
N CYS A 672 2.93 8.03 37.06
CA CYS A 672 1.53 8.00 37.42
C CYS A 672 1.15 9.20 38.31
N LYS A 673 -0.16 9.51 38.36
CA LYS A 673 -0.73 10.54 39.22
C LYS A 673 -2.15 10.18 39.68
N ASN A 674 -2.69 10.90 40.66
CA ASN A 674 -4.10 10.85 41.12
C ASN A 674 -4.55 9.44 41.49
N SER A 675 -4.68 8.59 41.91
CA SER A 675 -5.17 7.23 42.17
C SER A 675 -5.10 6.31 40.94
N PRO A 676 -3.91 6.10 40.36
CA PRO A 676 -3.74 5.23 39.23
C PRO A 676 -4.10 3.79 39.52
N CYS A 677 -4.57 3.06 38.52
CA CYS A 677 -4.93 1.65 38.67
C CYS A 677 -4.66 0.82 37.41
N VAL A 678 -4.63 -0.49 37.61
CA VAL A 678 -4.60 -1.51 36.57
C VAL A 678 -5.78 -2.46 36.79
N TYR A 679 -6.56 -2.69 35.75
CA TYR A 679 -7.56 -3.76 35.73
C TYR A 679 -6.85 -5.06 35.36
N LEU A 680 -6.95 -6.09 36.20
CA LEU A 680 -6.20 -7.34 36.00
C LEU A 680 -6.88 -8.55 36.65
N GLY A 681 -7.20 -9.55 35.82
CA GLY A 681 -7.84 -10.77 36.29
C GLY A 681 -9.29 -10.59 36.71
N PHE A 682 -9.95 -11.70 37.05
CA PHE A 682 -11.36 -11.70 37.39
C PHE A 682 -11.62 -11.61 38.88
N GLN A 683 -12.80 -11.14 39.22
CA GLN A 683 -13.37 -11.25 40.59
C GLN A 683 -13.51 -12.74 40.98
N ASP A 684 -13.35 -13.09 42.24
CA ASP A 684 -13.38 -14.48 42.70
C ASP A 684 -14.68 -15.22 42.36
N ASN A 685 -15.82 -14.49 42.37
CA ASN A 685 -17.16 -14.99 42.07
C ASN A 685 -17.55 -14.90 40.60
N ILE A 686 -16.60 -14.73 39.68
CA ILE A 686 -16.86 -14.63 38.24
C ILE A 686 -17.65 -15.81 37.67
N ILE A 687 -18.69 -15.49 36.89
CA ILE A 687 -19.47 -16.44 36.10
C ILE A 687 -19.32 -16.06 34.63
N PRO A 688 -18.63 -16.90 33.83
CA PRO A 688 -18.28 -16.58 32.42
C PRO A 688 -19.50 -16.17 31.56
N GLU A 689 -20.62 -16.89 31.73
CA GLU A 689 -21.83 -16.67 30.94
C GLU A 689 -22.47 -15.30 31.26
N LYS A 690 -22.43 -14.88 32.54
CA LYS A 690 -22.93 -13.56 32.96
C LYS A 690 -22.02 -12.46 32.38
N PHE A 691 -20.73 -12.64 32.41
CA PHE A 691 -19.78 -11.69 31.85
C PHE A 691 -20.00 -11.54 30.33
N GLN A 692 -20.09 -12.64 29.62
CA GLN A 692 -20.38 -12.62 28.17
C GLN A 692 -21.70 -11.89 27.87
N TYR A 693 -22.77 -12.26 28.60
CA TYR A 693 -24.08 -11.64 28.43
C TYR A 693 -24.04 -10.11 28.65
N ALA A 694 -23.36 -9.66 29.72
CA ALA A 694 -23.23 -8.23 30.04
C ALA A 694 -22.50 -7.46 28.92
N LEU A 695 -21.43 -8.05 28.32
CA LEU A 695 -20.68 -7.46 27.21
C LEU A 695 -21.52 -7.39 25.92
N GLU A 696 -22.22 -8.47 25.57
CA GLU A 696 -23.07 -8.53 24.38
C GLU A 696 -24.27 -7.59 24.49
N GLU A 697 -24.92 -7.53 25.67
CA GLU A 697 -26.00 -6.60 25.94
C GLU A 697 -25.52 -5.14 25.85
N SER A 698 -24.35 -4.85 26.42
CA SER A 698 -23.71 -3.53 26.34
C SER A 698 -23.47 -3.11 24.87
N GLN A 699 -22.96 -4.01 24.06
CA GLN A 699 -22.72 -3.74 22.65
C GLN A 699 -24.02 -3.48 21.88
N GLN A 700 -25.06 -4.29 22.13
CA GLN A 700 -26.35 -4.18 21.44
C GLN A 700 -27.13 -2.92 21.83
N LYS A 701 -27.11 -2.56 23.12
CA LYS A 701 -27.94 -1.47 23.68
C LYS A 701 -27.17 -0.17 23.89
N ALA A 702 -25.86 -0.15 23.62
CA ALA A 702 -24.97 0.98 23.94
C ALA A 702 -25.05 1.41 25.41
N GLN A 703 -25.12 0.46 26.34
CA GLN A 703 -25.19 0.68 27.77
C GLN A 703 -23.87 0.36 28.47
N LYS A 704 -23.50 1.17 29.46
CA LYS A 704 -22.30 0.93 30.29
C LYS A 704 -22.45 -0.34 31.13
N VAL A 705 -21.37 -1.10 31.22
CA VAL A 705 -21.19 -2.22 32.14
C VAL A 705 -20.45 -1.70 33.38
N ASP A 706 -20.86 -2.11 34.57
CA ASP A 706 -20.02 -2.00 35.76
C ASP A 706 -18.97 -3.10 35.70
N ILE A 707 -17.84 -2.76 35.11
CA ILE A 707 -16.76 -3.73 34.84
C ILE A 707 -16.12 -4.27 36.11
N GLU A 708 -16.19 -3.51 37.23
CA GLU A 708 -15.64 -3.89 38.53
C GLU A 708 -16.43 -5.02 39.18
N GLU A 709 -17.66 -5.33 38.74
CA GLU A 709 -18.36 -6.56 39.12
C GLU A 709 -17.67 -7.84 38.64
N PHE A 710 -16.91 -7.73 37.55
CA PHE A 710 -16.30 -8.89 36.85
C PHE A 710 -14.80 -8.90 36.92
N VAL A 711 -14.13 -7.75 36.82
CA VAL A 711 -12.67 -7.59 36.68
C VAL A 711 -12.13 -6.87 37.91
N GLN A 712 -11.02 -7.39 38.44
CA GLN A 712 -10.37 -6.75 39.59
C GLN A 712 -9.68 -5.46 39.20
N LYS A 713 -9.69 -4.50 40.11
CA LYS A 713 -9.01 -3.21 40.01
C LYS A 713 -7.93 -3.12 41.09
N HIS A 714 -6.69 -3.03 40.66
CA HIS A 714 -5.53 -2.94 41.54
C HIS A 714 -4.99 -1.53 41.55
N GLN A 715 -4.71 -1.00 42.76
CA GLN A 715 -4.02 0.27 42.91
C GLN A 715 -2.60 0.13 42.37
N ALA A 716 -2.14 1.10 41.59
CA ALA A 716 -0.81 1.13 41.03
C ALA A 716 0.02 2.28 41.62
N LYS A 717 1.34 2.17 41.57
CA LYS A 717 2.30 3.23 41.87
C LYS A 717 3.48 3.15 40.91
N LYS A 718 4.25 4.23 40.78
CA LYS A 718 5.47 4.28 39.96
C LYS A 718 6.38 3.10 40.32
N HIS A 719 6.93 2.45 39.28
CA HIS A 719 7.80 1.26 39.36
C HIS A 719 7.13 -0.06 39.74
N ASP A 720 5.82 -0.12 39.89
CA ASP A 720 5.09 -1.39 40.00
C ASP A 720 5.15 -2.16 38.66
N PHE A 721 5.10 -3.49 38.75
CA PHE A 721 5.22 -4.40 37.60
C PHE A 721 4.10 -5.45 37.63
N PHE A 722 3.24 -5.42 36.60
CA PHE A 722 2.08 -6.31 36.46
C PHE A 722 2.32 -7.30 35.32
N LEU A 723 1.97 -8.56 35.52
CA LEU A 723 2.18 -9.66 34.60
C LEU A 723 0.90 -10.01 33.87
N ILE A 724 0.91 -9.98 32.56
CA ILE A 724 -0.25 -10.16 31.69
C ILE A 724 0.02 -11.28 30.67
N PRO A 725 0.13 -12.54 31.12
CA PRO A 725 0.28 -13.66 30.18
C PRO A 725 -1.00 -13.80 29.33
N ASN A 726 -0.85 -14.36 28.13
CA ASN A 726 -1.92 -14.56 27.17
C ASN A 726 -3.23 -15.08 27.82
N GLY A 727 -4.38 -14.65 27.31
CA GLY A 727 -5.69 -15.03 27.85
C GLY A 727 -6.05 -14.39 29.21
N THR A 728 -5.29 -13.42 29.71
CA THR A 728 -5.60 -12.65 30.91
C THR A 728 -6.45 -11.42 30.55
N ILE A 729 -7.57 -11.25 31.24
CA ILE A 729 -8.35 -10.02 31.13
C ILE A 729 -7.61 -8.86 31.81
N HIS A 730 -7.45 -7.73 31.12
CA HIS A 730 -6.68 -6.59 31.64
C HIS A 730 -7.01 -5.26 30.96
N ALA A 731 -6.60 -4.16 31.57
CA ALA A 731 -6.49 -2.82 30.99
C ALA A 731 -5.65 -1.91 31.89
N SER A 732 -4.95 -0.92 31.30
CA SER A 732 -4.45 0.22 32.07
C SER A 732 -5.62 1.14 32.43
N GLY A 733 -5.70 1.55 33.69
CA GLY A 733 -6.58 2.60 34.14
C GLY A 733 -6.05 3.98 33.75
N LYS A 734 -6.84 5.02 34.03
CA LYS A 734 -6.45 6.41 33.76
C LYS A 734 -5.28 6.87 34.63
N ASP A 735 -4.63 7.95 34.20
CA ASP A 735 -3.55 8.62 34.92
C ASP A 735 -2.27 7.76 35.11
N CYS A 736 -2.03 6.84 34.19
CA CYS A 736 -0.81 6.04 34.11
C CYS A 736 -0.03 6.33 32.81
N LEU A 737 1.29 6.33 32.90
CA LEU A 737 2.19 6.08 31.78
C LEU A 737 2.76 4.70 31.99
N VAL A 738 2.35 3.78 31.15
CA VAL A 738 2.80 2.38 31.18
C VAL A 738 3.91 2.19 30.15
N LEU A 739 5.05 1.64 30.57
CA LEU A 739 5.96 0.95 29.68
C LEU A 739 5.45 -0.49 29.54
N GLU A 740 4.88 -0.78 28.37
CA GLU A 740 4.54 -2.15 28.02
C GLU A 740 5.79 -2.86 27.53
N ILE A 741 6.16 -3.96 28.21
CA ILE A 741 7.18 -4.90 27.77
C ILE A 741 6.45 -6.15 27.35
N SER A 742 6.53 -6.50 26.07
CA SER A 742 5.73 -7.58 25.53
C SER A 742 6.43 -8.35 24.43
N SER A 743 5.85 -9.49 24.08
CA SER A 743 6.21 -10.23 22.88
C SER A 743 5.42 -9.73 21.65
N ALA A 744 6.06 -9.68 20.49
CA ALA A 744 5.33 -9.47 19.25
C ALA A 744 4.57 -10.77 18.87
N PRO A 745 3.45 -10.72 18.14
CA PRO A 745 2.84 -9.61 17.39
C PRO A 745 1.79 -8.81 18.19
N TYR A 746 1.68 -7.54 17.92
CA TYR A 746 0.88 -6.58 18.70
C TYR A 746 -0.58 -6.42 18.25
N ILE A 747 -0.96 -6.78 17.01
CA ILE A 747 -2.29 -6.48 16.48
C ILE A 747 -3.39 -7.40 17.04
N PHE A 748 -3.02 -8.53 17.64
CA PHE A 748 -3.98 -9.51 18.13
C PHE A 748 -4.46 -9.17 19.55
N THR A 749 -5.03 -7.98 19.69
CA THR A 749 -5.69 -7.52 20.90
C THR A 749 -7.20 -7.69 20.77
N PHE A 750 -7.78 -8.61 21.54
CA PHE A 750 -9.23 -8.82 21.56
C PHE A 750 -9.89 -7.88 22.55
N LYS A 751 -10.46 -6.79 22.02
CA LYS A 751 -11.22 -5.83 22.81
C LYS A 751 -12.54 -6.42 23.21
N MET A 752 -12.77 -6.49 24.55
CA MET A 752 -13.98 -7.04 25.14
C MET A 752 -15.00 -5.93 25.47
N TYR A 753 -14.52 -4.78 25.99
CA TYR A 753 -15.32 -3.64 26.38
C TYR A 753 -14.53 -2.34 26.21
N ASP A 754 -15.13 -1.32 25.65
CA ASP A 754 -14.46 -0.04 25.36
C ASP A 754 -15.23 1.19 25.88
N TRP A 755 -15.86 1.08 27.05
CA TRP A 755 -16.50 2.17 27.80
C TRP A 755 -17.57 2.93 27.01
N ILE A 756 -18.13 2.34 25.93
CA ILE A 756 -19.07 2.98 24.99
C ILE A 756 -18.48 4.23 24.32
N ARG A 757 -17.20 4.25 24.17
CA ARG A 757 -16.48 5.35 23.56
C ARG A 757 -16.40 5.21 22.04
N LEU A 758 -16.41 6.36 21.34
CA LEU A 758 -16.20 6.40 19.90
C LEU A 758 -14.69 6.40 19.57
N GLY A 759 -14.34 5.86 18.40
CA GLY A 759 -13.02 5.99 17.85
C GLY A 759 -12.73 7.42 17.36
N LEU A 760 -11.50 7.65 16.91
CA LEU A 760 -11.09 8.95 16.36
C LEU A 760 -11.86 9.32 15.07
N ASP A 761 -12.44 8.33 14.39
CA ASP A 761 -13.33 8.49 13.24
C ASP A 761 -14.80 8.77 13.59
N GLY A 762 -15.10 8.92 14.87
CA GLY A 762 -16.46 9.17 15.38
C GLY A 762 -17.39 7.95 15.34
N LYS A 763 -16.87 6.74 15.05
CA LYS A 763 -17.64 5.49 15.02
C LYS A 763 -17.34 4.62 16.23
N PRO A 764 -18.26 3.73 16.65
CA PRO A 764 -17.98 2.73 17.67
C PRO A 764 -16.79 1.86 17.25
N ARG A 765 -15.87 1.63 18.20
CA ARG A 765 -14.70 0.76 17.93
C ARG A 765 -15.15 -0.70 17.85
N PRO A 766 -14.61 -1.51 16.92
CA PRO A 766 -14.93 -2.94 16.84
C PRO A 766 -14.55 -3.67 18.12
N LEU A 767 -15.47 -4.51 18.63
CA LEU A 767 -15.24 -5.41 19.75
C LEU A 767 -15.09 -6.85 19.26
N ASN A 768 -14.27 -7.62 19.96
CA ASN A 768 -13.91 -9.00 19.60
C ASN A 768 -14.37 -9.98 20.71
N ILE A 769 -15.59 -9.80 21.24
CA ILE A 769 -16.11 -10.53 22.41
C ILE A 769 -15.96 -12.05 22.22
N GLN A 770 -16.40 -12.60 21.08
CA GLN A 770 -16.32 -14.04 20.84
C GLN A 770 -14.89 -14.56 20.79
N HIS A 771 -13.97 -13.83 20.14
CA HIS A 771 -12.56 -14.18 20.13
C HIS A 771 -11.98 -14.15 21.55
N GLY A 772 -12.30 -13.12 22.33
CA GLY A 772 -11.85 -13.01 23.71
C GLY A 772 -12.38 -14.12 24.59
N MET A 773 -13.71 -14.40 24.57
CA MET A 773 -14.31 -15.49 25.36
C MET A 773 -13.67 -16.84 25.08
N ASN A 774 -13.27 -17.12 23.83
CA ASN A 774 -12.57 -18.35 23.45
C ASN A 774 -11.13 -18.45 24.03
N ASN A 775 -10.57 -17.33 24.47
CA ASN A 775 -9.18 -17.26 24.89
C ASN A 775 -8.98 -16.97 26.39
N LEU A 776 -9.99 -16.39 27.07
CA LEU A 776 -9.87 -16.04 28.49
C LEU A 776 -9.61 -17.26 29.41
N TYR A 777 -8.76 -17.06 30.42
CA TYR A 777 -8.54 -17.98 31.54
C TYR A 777 -9.30 -17.48 32.75
N PHE A 778 -10.51 -18.03 32.98
CA PHE A 778 -11.38 -17.66 34.12
C PHE A 778 -10.89 -18.13 35.48
N ASP A 779 -9.83 -18.96 35.54
CA ASP A 779 -9.18 -19.36 36.77
C ASP A 779 -8.14 -18.35 37.28
N ARG A 780 -7.84 -17.31 36.51
CA ARG A 780 -7.02 -16.14 36.91
C ARG A 780 -7.94 -15.14 37.64
N LYS A 781 -8.26 -15.45 38.87
CA LYS A 781 -9.27 -14.73 39.68
C LYS A 781 -8.91 -14.73 41.18
N GLY A 782 -9.56 -13.81 41.93
CA GLY A 782 -9.41 -13.72 43.40
C GLY A 782 -7.96 -13.46 43.82
N GLU A 783 -7.54 -14.02 44.91
CA GLU A 783 -6.18 -13.89 45.49
C GLU A 783 -5.08 -14.43 44.54
N LYS A 784 -5.40 -15.37 43.69
CA LYS A 784 -4.45 -15.91 42.71
C LYS A 784 -3.87 -14.82 41.82
N VAL A 785 -4.65 -13.81 41.48
CA VAL A 785 -4.20 -12.65 40.67
C VAL A 785 -3.08 -11.90 41.39
N VAL A 786 -3.27 -11.62 42.70
CA VAL A 786 -2.25 -10.90 43.48
C VAL A 786 -0.98 -11.74 43.65
N GLN A 787 -1.12 -13.04 43.82
CA GLN A 787 0.03 -13.95 44.05
C GLN A 787 0.83 -14.23 42.78
N GLU A 788 0.18 -14.34 41.62
CA GLU A 788 0.82 -14.81 40.38
C GLU A 788 1.02 -13.72 39.33
N LEU A 789 0.23 -12.65 39.37
CA LEU A 789 0.21 -11.61 38.31
C LEU A 789 0.68 -10.23 38.78
N ILE A 790 0.98 -10.01 40.05
CA ILE A 790 1.61 -8.79 40.55
C ILE A 790 3.01 -9.15 41.03
N CYS A 791 4.00 -8.58 40.37
CA CYS A 791 5.41 -8.87 40.69
C CYS A 791 5.85 -8.22 41.99
N HIS A 792 6.57 -8.96 42.78
CA HIS A 792 7.31 -8.47 43.95
C HIS A 792 8.81 -8.52 43.62
N PRO A 793 9.47 -7.37 43.42
CA PRO A 793 10.89 -7.29 43.08
C PRO A 793 11.75 -8.02 44.12
N CYS A 794 12.71 -8.81 43.61
CA CYS A 794 13.67 -9.51 44.47
C CYS A 794 15.05 -8.95 44.28
N VAL A 795 15.68 -8.42 45.34
CA VAL A 795 17.08 -7.94 45.28
C VAL A 795 18.01 -9.13 45.12
N MET A 796 18.75 -9.15 44.02
CA MET A 796 19.72 -10.19 43.67
C MET A 796 21.12 -9.82 44.09
N GLU A 797 21.45 -8.55 43.99
CA GLU A 797 22.77 -8.01 44.35
C GLU A 797 22.62 -6.54 44.79
N GLU A 798 23.35 -6.16 45.82
CA GLU A 798 23.46 -4.78 46.26
C GLU A 798 24.91 -4.48 46.64
N ASN A 799 25.52 -3.46 46.06
CA ASN A 799 26.87 -3.03 46.33
C ASN A 799 27.00 -1.50 46.28
N GLN A 800 28.20 -0.95 46.37
CA GLN A 800 28.42 0.50 46.39
C GLN A 800 28.08 1.17 45.05
N GLU A 801 28.14 0.46 43.92
CA GLU A 801 27.95 0.98 42.55
C GLU A 801 26.53 0.77 42.06
N CYS A 802 25.87 -0.32 42.45
CA CYS A 802 24.52 -0.65 41.94
C CYS A 802 23.72 -1.56 42.86
N THR A 803 22.40 -1.51 42.69
CA THR A 803 21.43 -2.51 43.18
C THR A 803 20.80 -3.18 41.95
N ILE A 804 20.76 -4.52 41.97
CA ILE A 804 20.14 -5.34 40.91
C ILE A 804 18.92 -6.03 41.48
N GLU A 805 17.78 -5.81 40.87
CA GLU A 805 16.50 -6.42 41.21
C GLU A 805 16.01 -7.31 40.06
N HIS A 806 15.56 -8.51 40.41
CA HIS A 806 14.83 -9.38 39.50
C HIS A 806 13.33 -9.04 39.55
N LEU A 807 12.78 -8.60 38.43
CA LEU A 807 11.34 -8.41 38.21
C LEU A 807 10.78 -9.69 37.60
N SER A 808 10.57 -10.73 38.42
CA SER A 808 10.18 -12.05 37.93
C SER A 808 8.97 -12.00 37.03
N THR A 809 9.09 -12.55 35.82
CA THR A 809 7.99 -12.64 34.86
C THR A 809 7.21 -13.96 35.03
N HIS A 810 5.99 -14.02 34.47
CA HIS A 810 5.18 -15.24 34.52
C HIS A 810 5.86 -16.40 33.76
N LYS A 811 5.58 -17.63 34.13
CA LYS A 811 6.16 -18.83 33.49
C LYS A 811 5.84 -18.95 31.99
N GLU A 812 4.73 -18.36 31.53
CA GLU A 812 4.35 -18.34 30.11
C GLU A 812 5.13 -17.30 29.31
N HIS A 813 5.69 -16.28 29.97
CA HIS A 813 6.54 -15.29 29.27
C HIS A 813 7.87 -15.94 28.88
N PHE A 814 8.24 -15.82 27.61
CA PHE A 814 9.55 -16.32 27.16
C PHE A 814 10.69 -15.32 27.43
N TYR A 815 10.39 -14.17 27.99
CA TYR A 815 11.37 -13.13 28.35
C TYR A 815 11.40 -12.94 29.87
N ASP A 816 12.50 -12.36 30.35
CA ASP A 816 12.69 -12.01 31.75
C ASP A 816 13.12 -10.55 31.87
N VAL A 817 12.92 -9.95 33.05
CA VAL A 817 13.16 -8.52 33.27
C VAL A 817 13.96 -8.29 34.56
N TYR A 818 14.98 -7.45 34.45
CA TYR A 818 15.77 -7.00 35.60
C TYR A 818 15.74 -5.46 35.65
N ARG A 819 15.79 -4.90 36.85
CA ARG A 819 15.96 -3.49 37.10
C ARG A 819 17.29 -3.22 37.79
N TYR A 820 18.01 -2.23 37.32
CA TYR A 820 19.31 -1.81 37.81
C TYR A 820 19.22 -0.38 38.34
N THR A 821 19.55 -0.17 39.63
CA THR A 821 19.74 1.19 40.19
C THR A 821 21.25 1.44 40.19
N ILE A 822 21.73 2.41 39.42
CA ILE A 822 23.14 2.65 39.12
C ILE A 822 23.55 3.99 39.68
N LYS A 823 24.58 4.00 40.54
CA LYS A 823 25.17 5.24 41.12
C LYS A 823 26.20 5.84 40.17
N ASN A 824 27.24 5.09 39.82
CA ASN A 824 28.32 5.60 38.94
C ASN A 824 28.39 4.81 37.63
N ARG A 825 28.77 3.54 37.67
CA ARG A 825 28.98 2.71 36.48
C ARG A 825 28.82 1.24 36.79
N ILE A 826 28.39 0.47 35.76
CA ILE A 826 28.32 -0.99 35.81
C ILE A 826 28.77 -1.57 34.48
N GLN A 827 29.60 -2.64 34.52
CA GLN A 827 29.91 -3.41 33.35
C GLN A 827 28.96 -4.62 33.27
N MET A 828 28.38 -4.83 32.11
CA MET A 828 27.47 -5.93 31.84
C MET A 828 27.99 -6.80 30.70
N LYS A 829 27.68 -8.11 30.78
CA LYS A 829 27.91 -9.08 29.69
C LYS A 829 26.58 -9.43 29.05
N THR A 830 26.57 -9.64 27.73
CA THR A 830 25.37 -10.07 27.02
C THR A 830 25.05 -11.54 27.28
N GLU A 831 26.05 -12.36 27.59
CA GLU A 831 25.93 -13.80 27.78
C GLU A 831 25.24 -14.47 26.58
N ASN A 832 25.57 -13.97 25.37
CA ASN A 832 24.99 -14.39 24.11
C ASN A 832 23.45 -14.16 24.00
N LYS A 833 22.91 -13.18 24.73
CA LYS A 833 21.50 -12.75 24.69
C LYS A 833 21.40 -11.30 24.20
N CYS A 834 20.35 -11.03 23.47
CA CYS A 834 19.99 -9.65 23.09
C CYS A 834 19.33 -8.96 24.29
N HIS A 835 19.82 -7.79 24.68
CA HIS A 835 19.27 -6.99 25.76
C HIS A 835 18.46 -5.81 25.21
N VAL A 836 17.21 -5.68 25.61
CA VAL A 836 16.38 -4.51 25.37
C VAL A 836 16.34 -3.68 26.64
N CYS A 837 16.76 -2.45 26.57
CA CYS A 837 16.99 -1.60 27.72
C CYS A 837 16.23 -0.27 27.61
N MET A 838 15.83 0.29 28.78
CA MET A 838 15.26 1.64 28.89
C MET A 838 15.69 2.30 30.19
N VAL A 839 16.01 3.59 30.13
CA VAL A 839 16.21 4.42 31.33
C VAL A 839 14.84 4.81 31.90
N VAL A 840 14.52 4.30 33.10
CA VAL A 840 13.18 4.47 33.73
C VAL A 840 13.15 5.43 34.91
N GLU A 841 14.34 5.93 35.31
CA GLU A 841 14.50 6.97 36.34
C GLU A 841 15.85 7.67 36.12
N GLY A 842 15.95 8.95 36.52
CA GLY A 842 17.17 9.76 36.33
C GLY A 842 17.19 10.52 35.00
N ASP A 843 18.29 11.16 34.66
CA ASP A 843 18.36 12.06 33.51
C ASP A 843 18.86 11.32 32.26
N SER A 844 20.06 10.71 32.32
CA SER A 844 20.70 10.04 31.17
C SER A 844 21.85 9.12 31.58
N ILE A 845 22.23 8.24 30.68
CA ILE A 845 23.40 7.37 30.78
C ILE A 845 24.24 7.44 29.51
N TYR A 846 25.50 7.05 29.63
CA TYR A 846 26.30 6.62 28.48
C TYR A 846 26.40 5.11 28.45
N VAL A 847 26.26 4.55 27.24
CA VAL A 847 26.59 3.15 26.96
C VAL A 847 27.88 3.14 26.15
N GLU A 848 28.86 2.36 26.62
CA GLU A 848 30.15 2.17 25.96
C GLU A 848 30.34 0.68 25.69
N THR A 849 30.50 0.30 24.40
CA THR A 849 30.70 -1.09 23.99
C THR A 849 32.16 -1.51 24.03
N GLU A 850 32.44 -2.81 23.94
CA GLU A 850 33.80 -3.35 23.89
C GLU A 850 34.61 -2.82 22.70
N GLU A 851 33.96 -2.49 21.58
CA GLU A 851 34.59 -1.88 20.41
C GLU A 851 34.88 -0.38 20.58
N GLY A 852 34.51 0.21 21.71
CA GLY A 852 34.78 1.61 22.04
C GLY A 852 33.73 2.59 21.48
N MET A 853 32.62 2.09 20.93
CA MET A 853 31.50 2.99 20.59
C MET A 853 30.82 3.48 21.87
N LYS A 854 30.55 4.78 21.94
CA LYS A 854 29.91 5.44 23.09
C LYS A 854 28.77 6.33 22.65
N GLN A 855 27.58 6.13 23.24
CA GLN A 855 26.39 6.94 22.98
C GLN A 855 25.61 7.23 24.26
N ARG A 856 24.97 8.41 24.30
CA ARG A 856 24.04 8.82 25.36
C ARG A 856 22.68 8.23 25.09
N PHE A 857 22.00 7.79 26.16
CA PHE A 857 20.59 7.44 26.18
C PHE A 857 19.93 8.17 27.35
N ASN A 858 18.81 8.85 27.07
CA ASN A 858 18.10 9.67 28.03
C ASN A 858 16.94 8.94 28.68
N TYR A 859 16.32 9.54 29.70
CA TYR A 859 15.11 9.05 30.34
C TYR A 859 14.03 8.71 29.30
N ALA A 860 13.36 7.57 29.48
CA ALA A 860 12.30 7.02 28.63
C ALA A 860 12.78 6.55 27.23
N GLU A 861 14.06 6.54 26.93
CA GLU A 861 14.59 6.04 25.66
C GLU A 861 14.86 4.53 25.70
N THR A 862 14.29 3.82 24.72
CA THR A 862 14.55 2.38 24.49
C THR A 862 15.75 2.19 23.58
N PHE A 863 16.67 1.33 23.94
CA PHE A 863 17.80 0.92 23.11
C PHE A 863 18.08 -0.59 23.22
N VAL A 864 18.76 -1.13 22.24
CA VAL A 864 19.07 -2.55 22.13
C VAL A 864 20.56 -2.77 22.13
N ILE A 865 21.02 -3.74 22.93
CA ILE A 865 22.39 -4.28 22.90
C ILE A 865 22.31 -5.68 22.27
N PRO A 866 22.80 -5.86 21.04
CA PRO A 866 22.88 -7.18 20.39
C PRO A 866 23.74 -8.16 21.17
N ALA A 867 23.45 -9.44 21.02
CA ALA A 867 24.22 -10.51 21.67
C ALA A 867 25.72 -10.43 21.31
N ALA A 868 26.05 -10.10 20.07
CA ALA A 868 27.41 -9.98 19.57
C ALA A 868 28.21 -8.81 20.13
N ALA A 869 27.58 -7.86 20.83
CA ALA A 869 28.31 -6.82 21.57
C ALA A 869 29.16 -7.36 22.75
N LYS A 870 28.88 -8.59 23.20
CA LYS A 870 29.57 -9.38 24.23
C LYS A 870 29.57 -8.71 25.60
N SER A 871 30.15 -7.49 25.70
CA SER A 871 30.15 -6.71 26.93
C SER A 871 29.97 -5.23 26.64
N TYR A 872 29.42 -4.51 27.61
CA TYR A 872 29.20 -3.08 27.54
C TYR A 872 29.20 -2.47 28.95
N THR A 873 29.52 -1.19 29.03
CA THR A 873 29.52 -0.45 30.30
C THR A 873 28.43 0.61 30.26
N ILE A 874 27.58 0.63 31.26
CA ILE A 874 26.65 1.72 31.53
C ILE A 874 27.30 2.67 32.50
N ILE A 875 27.27 3.96 32.17
CA ILE A 875 27.87 5.04 32.93
C ILE A 875 26.77 6.06 33.23
N ASN A 876 26.50 6.31 34.50
CA ASN A 876 25.59 7.36 34.92
C ASN A 876 26.22 8.72 34.61
N GLU A 877 25.55 9.56 33.84
CA GLU A 877 26.08 10.89 33.44
C GLU A 877 26.10 11.87 34.61
N ASN A 878 25.22 11.68 35.61
CA ASN A 878 25.11 12.54 36.80
C ASN A 878 25.23 11.71 38.08
N PRO A 879 26.47 11.49 38.62
CA PRO A 879 26.67 10.68 39.80
C PRO A 879 26.02 11.20 41.10
N ASP A 880 25.54 12.45 41.12
CA ASP A 880 24.80 13.00 42.27
C ASP A 880 23.38 12.51 42.38
N LYS A 881 22.89 11.86 41.33
CA LYS A 881 21.54 11.23 41.27
C LYS A 881 21.65 9.81 40.75
N GLU A 882 20.96 8.88 41.42
CA GLU A 882 20.85 7.53 40.92
C GLU A 882 20.04 7.47 39.61
N VAL A 883 20.44 6.58 38.71
CA VAL A 883 19.69 6.28 37.51
C VAL A 883 19.15 4.86 37.52
N MET A 884 17.91 4.64 37.15
CA MET A 884 17.34 3.29 36.99
C MET A 884 17.24 2.88 35.54
N LEU A 885 17.62 1.62 35.30
CA LEU A 885 17.54 0.97 33.99
C LEU A 885 16.72 -0.30 34.10
N VAL A 886 15.74 -0.49 33.24
CA VAL A 886 15.09 -1.79 33.01
C VAL A 886 15.79 -2.49 31.85
N LYS A 887 16.03 -3.79 32.00
CA LYS A 887 16.63 -4.66 30.99
C LYS A 887 15.77 -5.90 30.81
N ALA A 888 15.28 -6.14 29.59
CA ALA A 888 14.56 -7.34 29.18
C ALA A 888 15.43 -8.18 28.22
N PHE A 889 15.30 -9.50 28.29
CA PHE A 889 15.97 -10.45 27.40
C PHE A 889 15.20 -11.77 27.34
N VAL A 890 15.44 -12.57 26.30
CA VAL A 890 14.81 -13.88 26.14
C VAL A 890 15.41 -14.90 27.13
N LYS A 891 14.58 -15.67 27.82
CA LYS A 891 14.98 -16.74 28.74
C LYS A 891 15.76 -17.84 28.02
N GLU A 892 16.49 -18.64 28.74
CA GLU A 892 17.21 -19.78 28.19
C GLU A 892 16.25 -20.89 27.73
N ASN A 893 16.68 -21.64 26.73
CA ASN A 893 15.97 -22.82 26.21
C ASN A 893 14.53 -22.57 25.77
N VAL A 894 14.22 -21.36 25.32
CA VAL A 894 12.90 -21.04 24.80
C VAL A 894 12.65 -21.78 23.49
N THR A 895 11.59 -22.56 23.48
CA THR A 895 11.05 -23.17 22.27
C THR A 895 9.66 -22.57 22.02
N LEU A 896 9.39 -22.12 20.80
CA LEU A 896 8.03 -21.74 20.37
C LEU A 896 7.24 -23.05 20.26
N ASN A 897 6.63 -23.45 21.38
CA ASN A 897 6.00 -24.76 21.53
C ASN A 897 4.93 -24.98 20.45
N PRO A 898 4.97 -26.04 19.64
CA PRO A 898 3.93 -26.36 18.67
C PRO A 898 2.61 -26.85 19.29
N TYR A 899 2.50 -26.97 20.62
CA TYR A 899 1.34 -27.55 21.31
C TYR A 899 0.63 -26.56 22.24
#